data_7b53b6d375311b8f6b1fbf7f8265d274
#
_entry.id   7b53b6d375311b8f6b1fbf7f8265d274
#
_cell.length_a   1.000
_cell.length_b   1.000
_cell.length_c   1.000
_cell.angle_alpha   90.00
_cell.angle_beta   90.00
_cell.angle_gamma   90.00
#
_symmetry.space_group_name_H-M   'P 1'
#
loop_
_entity.id
_entity.type
_entity.pdbx_description
1 polymer ?
#
loop_
_entity_poly.entity_id
_entity_poly.type
_entity_poly.pdbx_seq_one_letter_code
_entity_poly.pdbx_strand_id
1 'polypeptide(L)'
;MNRKMIKTIVLAALMAVPFFAKAQTFAGITAEQNAQNTPEGWAAVNLPQLPAITSANTFNIKDYGASTSAADNTKAIQKALDAVPSTGGMVVIPAGTWIFGSTDQMTSKTEVLSIKAKTILHLCAGATLKLVEYGKAPNTKTVFIGGKNKGKNVTDVVIEGEGETSVIDGQGARWWLARENGETFNPGAMIRFEQGKRFLLRNFKIQNTPGVNITISNSGKASHATIHDVTISEPSSEAGKGKASHNTDGISIWGPYVNIYNCNISNGDDNVVCDNDAQYIHVWNCYFGTGHGASIGSFTENIKHVWFDNINMNGTTAGIRMKTGINSDGTLRGGGEEDWKFSNFTMTNVKNPFSIDCFYDKNYNSNPAVDKANARALDSTTPTYTDILLQNVKTTDVCAGNAIFLVGRPESHIKNVTLDNVQISAKKGIDIRFVDNLVFKNNSKITVSNGSIWLKKFDSTWDDQCGATSTGSTITDTKGPFTLNSKTLTDKKAGSFSNGFAISNEKGKSYDVGSGTTYIKYSANQYTIIIPDGVKITKMDIEGRNNYSDADAYIGEINGTSYDADTYIFPKDKSVKNYTVEFNSPVKHTLTFTPKVKQCILQFTLYTDTSTGIKNITTIAQSTNNNVYDLSGRVVKSNAKAEDLKSLNKGIYVFNNKKYVTK
;
A
#
# COMPACT_ATOMS: atom_id res chain seq x y z
N MET A 1 -52.23 43.73 49.75
CA MET A 1 -51.31 44.68 49.07
C MET A 1 -50.87 44.06 47.77
N ASN A 2 -51.44 44.56 46.66
CA ASN A 2 -51.18 44.05 45.32
C ASN A 2 -49.94 44.74 44.72
N ARG A 3 -48.96 43.97 44.25
CA ARG A 3 -47.92 44.45 43.34
C ARG A 3 -48.21 43.97 41.92
N LYS A 4 -48.62 44.90 41.08
CA LYS A 4 -48.79 44.74 39.64
C LYS A 4 -47.41 44.54 39.00
N MET A 5 -47.23 43.43 38.32
CA MET A 5 -46.08 43.20 37.40
C MET A 5 -46.38 43.93 36.09
N ILE A 6 -45.56 44.88 35.76
CA ILE A 6 -45.55 45.58 34.44
C ILE A 6 -44.75 44.67 33.50
N LYS A 7 -45.40 44.09 32.48
CA LYS A 7 -44.74 43.42 31.35
C LYS A 7 -44.26 44.46 30.35
N THR A 8 -43.00 44.72 30.28
CA THR A 8 -42.36 45.49 29.21
C THR A 8 -42.21 44.58 27.98
N ILE A 9 -42.97 44.84 26.94
CA ILE A 9 -42.83 44.26 25.61
C ILE A 9 -41.71 45.04 24.91
N VAL A 10 -40.53 44.42 24.75
CA VAL A 10 -39.48 44.97 23.89
C VAL A 10 -39.79 44.52 22.47
N LEU A 11 -40.26 45.43 21.65
CA LEU A 11 -40.43 45.24 20.21
C LEU A 11 -39.05 45.38 19.56
N ALA A 12 -38.39 44.23 19.28
CA ALA A 12 -37.18 44.21 18.49
C ALA A 12 -37.53 44.49 17.02
N ALA A 13 -37.30 45.71 16.59
CA ALA A 13 -37.31 46.05 15.18
C ALA A 13 -36.11 45.36 14.53
N LEU A 14 -36.34 44.27 13.79
CA LEU A 14 -35.36 43.73 12.85
C LEU A 14 -35.12 44.78 11.77
N MET A 15 -34.06 45.55 11.89
CA MET A 15 -33.51 46.28 10.75
C MET A 15 -32.97 45.22 9.79
N ALA A 16 -33.66 44.98 8.68
CA ALA A 16 -33.13 44.31 7.52
C ALA A 16 -31.97 45.16 6.99
N VAL A 17 -30.75 44.86 7.45
CA VAL A 17 -29.56 45.38 6.80
C VAL A 17 -29.58 44.74 5.40
N PRO A 18 -29.61 45.52 4.31
CA PRO A 18 -29.46 44.94 2.99
C PRO A 18 -28.10 44.25 2.97
N PHE A 19 -28.09 42.92 2.87
CA PHE A 19 -26.91 42.16 2.51
C PHE A 19 -26.56 42.67 1.11
N PHE A 20 -25.67 43.64 1.03
CA PHE A 20 -24.95 43.89 -0.21
C PHE A 20 -24.18 42.60 -0.51
N ALA A 21 -24.68 41.83 -1.46
CA ALA A 21 -23.96 40.71 -2.00
C ALA A 21 -22.59 41.25 -2.38
N LYS A 22 -21.55 40.81 -1.64
CA LYS A 22 -20.17 41.13 -1.96
C LYS A 22 -20.00 40.71 -3.42
N ALA A 23 -19.59 41.63 -4.28
CA ALA A 23 -19.38 41.30 -5.69
C ALA A 23 -18.48 40.07 -5.73
N GLN A 24 -18.98 38.98 -6.30
CA GLN A 24 -18.26 37.74 -6.43
C GLN A 24 -17.09 37.98 -7.36
N THR A 25 -15.89 37.98 -6.83
CA THR A 25 -14.66 38.23 -7.60
C THR A 25 -13.80 36.97 -7.61
N PHE A 26 -13.40 36.56 -8.79
CA PHE A 26 -12.36 35.59 -8.95
C PHE A 26 -11.06 36.08 -8.29
N ALA A 27 -10.53 35.32 -7.34
CA ALA A 27 -9.35 35.71 -6.56
C ALA A 27 -8.03 35.69 -7.38
N GLY A 28 -8.09 35.30 -8.66
CA GLY A 28 -6.90 35.08 -9.50
C GLY A 28 -6.19 33.76 -9.17
N ILE A 29 -4.99 33.60 -9.68
CA ILE A 29 -4.16 32.39 -9.54
C ILE A 29 -2.78 32.66 -8.93
N THR A 30 -2.58 33.83 -8.33
CA THR A 30 -1.28 34.22 -7.78
C THR A 30 -0.89 33.35 -6.58
N ALA A 31 -1.88 32.92 -5.78
CA ALA A 31 -1.63 32.03 -4.64
C ALA A 31 -1.04 30.69 -5.10
N GLU A 32 -1.57 30.10 -6.16
CA GLU A 32 -1.11 28.84 -6.73
C GLU A 32 0.29 28.97 -7.36
N GLN A 33 0.57 30.10 -8.01
CA GLN A 33 1.91 30.39 -8.55
C GLN A 33 2.96 30.39 -7.44
N ASN A 34 2.64 31.00 -6.31
CA ASN A 34 3.53 31.08 -5.15
C ASN A 34 3.60 29.78 -4.35
N ALA A 35 2.54 28.96 -4.38
CA ALA A 35 2.43 27.70 -3.64
C ALA A 35 3.03 26.50 -4.38
N GLN A 36 3.47 26.64 -5.63
CA GLN A 36 4.10 25.55 -6.35
C GLN A 36 5.38 25.10 -5.67
N ASN A 37 5.33 23.93 -5.05
CA ASN A 37 6.50 23.27 -4.45
C ASN A 37 7.10 22.30 -5.49
N THR A 38 7.73 22.86 -6.54
CA THR A 38 8.28 22.06 -7.64
C THR A 38 9.54 21.34 -7.19
N PRO A 39 9.60 20.00 -7.24
CA PRO A 39 10.82 19.26 -6.93
C PRO A 39 11.99 19.66 -7.82
N GLU A 40 13.20 19.58 -7.27
CA GLU A 40 14.42 19.89 -8.02
C GLU A 40 14.52 19.01 -9.27
N GLY A 41 14.84 19.65 -10.40
CA GLY A 41 14.95 18.98 -11.69
C GLY A 41 13.62 18.74 -12.42
N TRP A 42 12.48 19.03 -11.81
CA TRP A 42 11.17 18.90 -12.46
C TRP A 42 10.75 20.22 -13.12
N ALA A 43 9.94 20.11 -14.17
CA ALA A 43 9.27 21.28 -14.72
C ALA A 43 8.06 21.65 -13.86
N ALA A 44 7.81 22.95 -13.70
CA ALA A 44 6.64 23.43 -12.99
C ALA A 44 5.33 23.03 -13.68
N VAL A 45 4.28 22.79 -12.89
CA VAL A 45 2.93 22.58 -13.41
C VAL A 45 2.39 23.90 -13.94
N ASN A 46 2.04 23.96 -15.22
CA ASN A 46 1.49 25.15 -15.83
C ASN A 46 0.07 25.42 -15.34
N LEU A 47 -0.20 26.63 -14.89
CA LEU A 47 -1.50 27.06 -14.38
C LEU A 47 -2.40 27.61 -15.50
N PRO A 48 -3.75 27.65 -15.29
CA PRO A 48 -4.68 28.26 -16.25
C PRO A 48 -4.34 29.69 -16.62
N GLN A 49 -4.50 30.03 -17.88
CA GLN A 49 -4.37 31.38 -18.41
C GLN A 49 -5.76 31.96 -18.71
N LEU A 50 -6.24 32.83 -17.84
CA LEU A 50 -7.60 33.33 -17.86
C LEU A 50 -7.63 34.84 -18.12
N PRO A 51 -8.69 35.36 -18.74
CA PRO A 51 -8.89 36.81 -18.82
C PRO A 51 -9.21 37.40 -17.44
N ALA A 52 -9.11 38.71 -17.33
CA ALA A 52 -9.66 39.40 -16.18
C ALA A 52 -11.18 39.16 -16.10
N ILE A 53 -11.66 38.78 -14.92
CA ILE A 53 -13.09 38.51 -14.70
C ILE A 53 -13.77 39.80 -14.25
N THR A 54 -14.82 40.18 -14.97
CA THR A 54 -15.64 41.38 -14.75
C THR A 54 -17.13 41.00 -14.83
N SER A 55 -18.02 41.90 -14.54
CA SER A 55 -19.46 41.67 -14.72
C SER A 55 -19.85 41.32 -16.17
N ALA A 56 -19.08 41.81 -17.16
CA ALA A 56 -19.36 41.58 -18.57
C ALA A 56 -19.08 40.11 -19.03
N ASN A 57 -18.21 39.37 -18.33
CA ASN A 57 -17.94 37.97 -18.61
C ASN A 57 -18.25 37.04 -17.42
N THR A 58 -19.17 37.44 -16.57
CA THR A 58 -19.73 36.67 -15.45
C THR A 58 -21.18 36.30 -15.75
N PHE A 59 -21.48 34.99 -15.63
CA PHE A 59 -22.76 34.40 -16.04
C PHE A 59 -23.39 33.68 -14.85
N ASN A 60 -24.43 34.26 -14.25
CA ASN A 60 -25.16 33.64 -13.15
C ASN A 60 -26.19 32.65 -13.71
N ILE A 61 -26.20 31.40 -13.21
CA ILE A 61 -27.12 30.36 -13.71
C ILE A 61 -28.60 30.75 -13.61
N LYS A 62 -28.97 31.62 -12.65
CA LYS A 62 -30.34 32.14 -12.51
C LYS A 62 -30.80 32.94 -13.75
N ASP A 63 -29.88 33.66 -14.38
CA ASP A 63 -30.19 34.46 -15.57
C ASP A 63 -30.46 33.57 -16.81
N TYR A 64 -30.15 32.29 -16.70
CA TYR A 64 -30.39 31.26 -17.71
C TYR A 64 -31.54 30.30 -17.36
N GLY A 65 -32.31 30.64 -16.32
CA GLY A 65 -33.51 29.93 -15.92
C GLY A 65 -33.32 28.87 -14.85
N ALA A 66 -32.14 28.81 -14.17
CA ALA A 66 -31.97 27.92 -13.05
C ALA A 66 -32.80 28.37 -11.83
N SER A 67 -33.40 27.41 -11.13
CA SER A 67 -34.17 27.63 -9.92
C SER A 67 -33.92 26.55 -8.87
N THR A 68 -33.84 26.95 -7.61
CA THR A 68 -33.72 26.00 -6.48
C THR A 68 -34.97 25.13 -6.29
N SER A 69 -36.12 25.53 -6.87
CA SER A 69 -37.35 24.73 -6.90
C SER A 69 -37.46 23.80 -8.13
N ALA A 70 -36.55 23.92 -9.11
CA ALA A 70 -36.59 23.07 -10.30
C ALA A 70 -36.13 21.63 -9.93
N ALA A 71 -36.82 20.64 -10.50
CA ALA A 71 -36.44 19.25 -10.36
C ALA A 71 -35.08 18.91 -11.04
N ASP A 72 -34.69 19.72 -12.03
CA ASP A 72 -33.40 19.61 -12.71
C ASP A 72 -33.02 20.96 -13.36
N ASN A 73 -31.75 21.36 -13.20
CA ASN A 73 -31.19 22.60 -13.73
C ASN A 73 -30.14 22.35 -14.83
N THR A 74 -29.97 21.13 -15.32
CA THR A 74 -28.88 20.76 -16.27
C THR A 74 -28.86 21.69 -17.48
N LYS A 75 -30.00 21.88 -18.13
CA LYS A 75 -30.08 22.78 -19.31
C LYS A 75 -29.81 24.25 -18.99
N ALA A 76 -30.24 24.71 -17.84
CA ALA A 76 -30.02 26.11 -17.43
C ALA A 76 -28.54 26.36 -17.13
N ILE A 77 -27.89 25.42 -16.40
CA ILE A 77 -26.46 25.49 -16.10
C ILE A 77 -25.65 25.38 -17.40
N GLN A 78 -26.03 24.43 -18.28
CA GLN A 78 -25.33 24.27 -19.57
C GLN A 78 -25.46 25.52 -20.46
N LYS A 79 -26.60 26.18 -20.48
CA LYS A 79 -26.78 27.47 -21.20
C LYS A 79 -25.81 28.53 -20.68
N ALA A 80 -25.64 28.64 -19.36
CA ALA A 80 -24.68 29.58 -18.77
C ALA A 80 -23.24 29.23 -19.16
N LEU A 81 -22.87 27.94 -19.14
CA LEU A 81 -21.56 27.43 -19.60
C LEU A 81 -21.35 27.71 -21.09
N ASP A 82 -22.38 27.55 -21.91
CA ASP A 82 -22.32 27.82 -23.35
C ASP A 82 -22.27 29.33 -23.69
N ALA A 83 -22.73 30.19 -22.79
CA ALA A 83 -22.67 31.66 -22.94
C ALA A 83 -21.27 32.22 -22.74
N VAL A 84 -20.35 31.48 -22.06
CA VAL A 84 -18.96 31.93 -21.90
C VAL A 84 -18.30 32.13 -23.28
N PRO A 85 -17.78 33.34 -23.58
CA PRO A 85 -17.15 33.61 -24.87
C PRO A 85 -15.81 32.87 -25.01
N SER A 86 -15.28 32.77 -26.22
CA SER A 86 -13.97 32.15 -26.51
C SER A 86 -12.79 32.86 -25.82
N THR A 87 -12.97 34.13 -25.46
CA THR A 87 -12.01 34.90 -24.65
C THR A 87 -11.95 34.45 -23.20
N GLY A 88 -13.01 33.81 -22.69
CA GLY A 88 -13.14 33.27 -21.36
C GLY A 88 -14.08 34.02 -20.45
N GLY A 89 -14.50 33.40 -19.36
CA GLY A 89 -15.41 33.97 -18.37
C GLY A 89 -15.72 33.04 -17.20
N MET A 90 -16.59 33.51 -16.30
CA MET A 90 -16.95 32.81 -15.08
C MET A 90 -18.45 32.50 -15.05
N VAL A 91 -18.80 31.24 -14.81
CA VAL A 91 -20.16 30.79 -14.50
C VAL A 91 -20.32 30.70 -13.00
N VAL A 92 -21.32 31.35 -12.43
CA VAL A 92 -21.59 31.44 -11.00
C VAL A 92 -22.75 30.55 -10.63
N ILE A 93 -22.51 29.63 -9.67
CA ILE A 93 -23.52 28.86 -8.97
C ILE A 93 -23.77 29.54 -7.60
N PRO A 94 -24.84 30.31 -7.43
CA PRO A 94 -25.08 31.05 -6.20
C PRO A 94 -25.52 30.13 -5.05
N ALA A 95 -25.55 30.65 -3.81
CA ALA A 95 -26.05 29.92 -2.64
C ALA A 95 -27.42 29.27 -2.90
N GLY A 96 -27.62 28.05 -2.42
CA GLY A 96 -28.83 27.24 -2.62
C GLY A 96 -28.50 25.85 -3.15
N THR A 97 -29.51 24.99 -3.22
CA THR A 97 -29.37 23.64 -3.77
C THR A 97 -29.86 23.62 -5.22
N TRP A 98 -28.95 23.23 -6.12
CA TRP A 98 -29.17 23.19 -7.56
C TRP A 98 -29.10 21.73 -8.03
N ILE A 99 -30.25 21.11 -8.23
CA ILE A 99 -30.33 19.72 -8.71
C ILE A 99 -29.97 19.69 -10.19
N PHE A 100 -29.12 18.72 -10.62
CA PHE A 100 -28.70 18.55 -12.00
C PHE A 100 -28.48 17.06 -12.33
N GLY A 101 -28.37 16.74 -13.61
CA GLY A 101 -27.87 15.44 -14.08
C GLY A 101 -28.92 14.48 -14.60
N SER A 102 -30.16 14.91 -14.83
CA SER A 102 -31.18 14.08 -15.44
C SER A 102 -30.83 13.74 -16.91
N THR A 103 -30.93 12.46 -17.27
CA THR A 103 -30.57 11.95 -18.61
C THR A 103 -31.33 12.66 -19.73
N ASP A 104 -32.60 12.98 -19.52
CA ASP A 104 -33.48 13.67 -20.49
C ASP A 104 -33.16 15.17 -20.66
N GLN A 105 -32.37 15.73 -19.75
CA GLN A 105 -31.93 17.12 -19.78
C GLN A 105 -30.52 17.32 -20.36
N MET A 106 -29.78 16.23 -20.60
CA MET A 106 -28.44 16.31 -21.16
C MET A 106 -28.42 16.85 -22.59
N THR A 107 -27.42 17.65 -22.90
CA THR A 107 -27.14 18.19 -24.25
C THR A 107 -25.94 17.49 -24.92
N SER A 108 -25.16 16.72 -24.16
CA SER A 108 -24.04 15.91 -24.64
C SER A 108 -24.28 14.43 -24.28
N LYS A 109 -23.67 13.52 -25.04
CA LYS A 109 -23.69 12.06 -24.75
C LYS A 109 -22.52 11.62 -23.88
N THR A 110 -21.54 12.48 -23.69
CA THR A 110 -20.28 12.16 -23.01
C THR A 110 -20.15 12.82 -21.63
N GLU A 111 -20.74 14.02 -21.47
CA GLU A 111 -20.76 14.75 -20.21
C GLU A 111 -22.17 15.26 -19.91
N VAL A 112 -22.55 15.32 -18.64
CA VAL A 112 -23.79 15.98 -18.18
C VAL A 112 -23.64 17.49 -18.26
N LEU A 113 -22.57 18.04 -17.67
CA LEU A 113 -22.18 19.43 -17.81
C LEU A 113 -20.85 19.50 -18.58
N SER A 114 -20.87 20.17 -19.71
CA SER A 114 -19.75 20.30 -20.65
C SER A 114 -19.08 21.66 -20.50
N ILE A 115 -17.87 21.69 -19.96
CA ILE A 115 -17.08 22.91 -19.74
C ILE A 115 -16.20 23.19 -20.98
N LYS A 116 -16.18 24.44 -21.43
CA LYS A 116 -15.31 24.92 -22.51
C LYS A 116 -13.96 25.43 -21.99
N ALA A 117 -13.04 25.67 -22.91
CA ALA A 117 -11.78 26.33 -22.60
C ALA A 117 -11.99 27.71 -21.95
N LYS A 118 -11.06 28.14 -21.10
CA LYS A 118 -11.03 29.43 -20.40
C LYS A 118 -12.28 29.71 -19.56
N THR A 119 -12.87 28.68 -18.98
CA THR A 119 -14.08 28.76 -18.16
C THR A 119 -13.77 28.55 -16.69
N ILE A 120 -14.30 29.42 -15.86
CA ILE A 120 -14.34 29.24 -14.40
C ILE A 120 -15.76 28.80 -14.04
N LEU A 121 -15.91 27.65 -13.37
CA LEU A 121 -17.13 27.24 -12.69
C LEU A 121 -16.96 27.57 -11.20
N HIS A 122 -17.64 28.60 -10.73
CA HIS A 122 -17.53 29.15 -9.39
C HIS A 122 -18.76 28.80 -8.54
N LEU A 123 -18.55 28.06 -7.46
CA LEU A 123 -19.58 27.73 -6.47
C LEU A 123 -19.47 28.68 -5.28
N CYS A 124 -20.47 29.53 -5.09
CA CYS A 124 -20.50 30.43 -3.94
C CYS A 124 -20.62 29.68 -2.61
N ALA A 125 -20.24 30.33 -1.51
CA ALA A 125 -20.53 29.81 -0.18
C ALA A 125 -22.02 29.48 -0.03
N GLY A 126 -22.33 28.27 0.46
CA GLY A 126 -23.70 27.77 0.59
C GLY A 126 -24.31 27.23 -0.71
N ALA A 127 -23.59 27.19 -1.81
CA ALA A 127 -24.02 26.50 -3.04
C ALA A 127 -23.85 24.99 -2.91
N THR A 128 -24.90 24.25 -3.25
CA THR A 128 -24.83 22.79 -3.41
C THR A 128 -25.27 22.41 -4.83
N LEU A 129 -24.33 21.94 -5.63
CA LEU A 129 -24.61 21.32 -6.93
C LEU A 129 -24.89 19.84 -6.71
N LYS A 130 -26.17 19.45 -6.75
CA LYS A 130 -26.63 18.14 -6.31
C LYS A 130 -27.10 17.28 -7.47
N LEU A 131 -26.51 16.08 -7.62
CA LEU A 131 -26.95 15.13 -8.66
C LEU A 131 -28.40 14.70 -8.42
N VAL A 132 -29.14 14.41 -9.47
CA VAL A 132 -30.43 13.72 -9.40
C VAL A 132 -30.26 12.30 -8.81
N GLU A 133 -31.34 11.71 -8.34
CA GLU A 133 -31.33 10.39 -7.75
C GLU A 133 -30.96 9.29 -8.75
N TYR A 134 -30.50 8.14 -8.23
CA TYR A 134 -30.27 6.92 -9.02
C TYR A 134 -31.51 6.57 -9.85
N GLY A 135 -31.31 6.20 -11.12
CA GLY A 135 -32.37 5.90 -12.07
C GLY A 135 -32.79 7.10 -12.95
N LYS A 136 -32.53 8.34 -12.52
CA LYS A 136 -32.70 9.52 -13.35
C LYS A 136 -31.38 10.01 -13.97
N ALA A 137 -30.28 9.82 -13.26
CA ALA A 137 -28.93 10.13 -13.75
C ALA A 137 -28.44 9.08 -14.76
N PRO A 138 -27.53 9.44 -15.69
CA PRO A 138 -26.95 8.51 -16.62
C PRO A 138 -26.12 7.43 -15.90
N ASN A 139 -26.35 6.16 -16.27
CA ASN A 139 -25.67 4.99 -15.72
C ASN A 139 -24.90 4.25 -16.83
N THR A 140 -24.13 4.99 -17.60
CA THR A 140 -23.44 4.57 -18.83
C THR A 140 -21.98 5.05 -18.91
N LYS A 141 -21.32 5.27 -17.76
CA LYS A 141 -19.99 5.88 -17.65
C LYS A 141 -19.91 7.33 -18.20
N THR A 142 -21.05 8.01 -18.31
CA THR A 142 -21.11 9.43 -18.66
C THR A 142 -20.53 10.27 -17.50
N VAL A 143 -19.60 11.15 -17.80
CA VAL A 143 -18.99 12.06 -16.82
C VAL A 143 -20.02 13.09 -16.35
N PHE A 144 -20.12 13.38 -15.05
CA PHE A 144 -21.10 14.34 -14.56
C PHE A 144 -20.66 15.78 -14.82
N ILE A 145 -19.40 16.12 -14.57
CA ILE A 145 -18.84 17.44 -14.88
C ILE A 145 -17.53 17.22 -15.63
N GLY A 146 -17.46 17.62 -16.89
CA GLY A 146 -16.29 17.34 -17.71
C GLY A 146 -16.00 18.38 -18.78
N GLY A 147 -14.85 18.21 -19.40
CA GLY A 147 -14.47 19.02 -20.55
C GLY A 147 -15.29 18.69 -21.78
N LYS A 148 -15.80 19.70 -22.47
CA LYS A 148 -16.59 19.54 -23.73
C LYS A 148 -15.91 18.58 -24.69
N ASN A 149 -16.67 17.63 -25.25
CA ASN A 149 -16.16 16.58 -26.14
C ASN A 149 -15.00 15.78 -25.51
N LYS A 150 -15.16 15.36 -24.25
CA LYS A 150 -14.13 14.68 -23.44
C LYS A 150 -12.88 15.53 -23.18
N GLY A 151 -13.00 16.85 -23.27
CA GLY A 151 -11.90 17.79 -23.08
C GLY A 151 -11.00 18.00 -24.28
N LYS A 152 -11.34 17.49 -25.49
CA LYS A 152 -10.55 17.74 -26.70
C LYS A 152 -10.40 19.25 -26.92
N ASN A 153 -9.16 19.74 -26.94
CA ASN A 153 -8.80 21.16 -27.04
C ASN A 153 -9.30 22.05 -25.86
N VAL A 154 -9.72 21.46 -24.74
CA VAL A 154 -10.08 22.22 -23.54
C VAL A 154 -8.82 22.60 -22.79
N THR A 155 -8.66 23.89 -22.55
CA THR A 155 -7.53 24.43 -21.79
C THR A 155 -8.00 25.52 -20.84
N ASP A 156 -7.24 25.73 -19.75
CA ASP A 156 -7.48 26.88 -18.88
C ASP A 156 -8.86 26.81 -18.19
N VAL A 157 -9.14 25.70 -17.51
CA VAL A 157 -10.39 25.52 -16.77
C VAL A 157 -10.15 25.61 -15.27
N VAL A 158 -11.02 26.32 -14.58
CA VAL A 158 -11.07 26.36 -13.12
C VAL A 158 -12.42 25.84 -12.63
N ILE A 159 -12.40 24.96 -11.64
CA ILE A 159 -13.56 24.65 -10.80
C ILE A 159 -13.19 25.09 -9.39
N GLU A 160 -13.93 26.03 -8.84
CA GLU A 160 -13.62 26.56 -7.53
C GLU A 160 -14.87 26.80 -6.67
N GLY A 161 -14.64 26.79 -5.38
CA GLY A 161 -15.64 27.20 -4.39
C GLY A 161 -15.11 28.28 -3.44
N GLU A 162 -15.91 28.61 -2.45
CA GLU A 162 -15.57 29.51 -1.36
C GLU A 162 -15.40 28.76 -0.02
N GLY A 163 -14.96 27.49 -0.07
CA GLY A 163 -14.67 26.62 1.07
C GLY A 163 -15.67 25.47 1.25
N GLU A 164 -15.72 24.89 2.44
CA GLU A 164 -16.48 23.67 2.80
C GLU A 164 -18.00 23.75 2.56
N THR A 165 -18.56 24.94 2.43
CA THR A 165 -19.97 25.14 2.15
C THR A 165 -20.30 25.24 0.65
N SER A 166 -19.28 25.22 -0.22
CA SER A 166 -19.41 25.07 -1.66
C SER A 166 -19.34 23.59 -1.99
N VAL A 167 -20.47 22.95 -2.27
CA VAL A 167 -20.60 21.48 -2.26
C VAL A 167 -21.00 20.94 -3.63
N ILE A 168 -20.37 19.85 -4.04
CA ILE A 168 -20.82 18.94 -5.10
C ILE A 168 -21.27 17.65 -4.42
N ASP A 169 -22.56 17.27 -4.52
CA ASP A 169 -23.16 16.11 -3.87
C ASP A 169 -23.70 15.13 -4.92
N GLY A 170 -23.09 13.95 -4.97
CA GLY A 170 -23.43 12.93 -5.96
C GLY A 170 -24.60 12.01 -5.58
N GLN A 171 -25.23 12.16 -4.41
CA GLN A 171 -26.34 11.31 -3.93
C GLN A 171 -26.04 9.79 -4.03
N GLY A 172 -24.80 9.36 -3.72
CA GLY A 172 -24.26 8.02 -3.99
C GLY A 172 -24.91 6.85 -3.26
N ALA A 173 -25.57 7.09 -2.11
CA ALA A 173 -26.06 6.01 -1.24
C ALA A 173 -26.91 4.96 -1.99
N ARG A 174 -27.82 5.38 -2.87
CA ARG A 174 -28.64 4.44 -3.66
C ARG A 174 -27.83 3.76 -4.76
N TRP A 175 -26.78 4.39 -5.28
CA TRP A 175 -25.87 3.79 -6.23
C TRP A 175 -25.04 2.67 -5.60
N TRP A 176 -24.51 2.90 -4.40
CA TRP A 176 -23.74 1.88 -3.66
C TRP A 176 -24.62 0.67 -3.32
N LEU A 177 -25.84 0.92 -2.85
CA LEU A 177 -26.82 -0.14 -2.61
C LEU A 177 -27.16 -0.91 -3.89
N ALA A 178 -27.32 -0.23 -5.03
CA ALA A 178 -27.56 -0.88 -6.33
C ALA A 178 -26.42 -1.83 -6.71
N ARG A 179 -25.18 -1.39 -6.53
CA ARG A 179 -24.01 -2.24 -6.74
C ARG A 179 -24.01 -3.48 -5.87
N GLU A 180 -24.27 -3.33 -4.59
CA GLU A 180 -24.31 -4.46 -3.64
C GLU A 180 -25.44 -5.46 -3.96
N ASN A 181 -26.56 -4.97 -4.48
CA ASN A 181 -27.68 -5.78 -4.91
C ASN A 181 -27.49 -6.43 -6.28
N GLY A 182 -26.39 -6.16 -6.99
CA GLY A 182 -26.15 -6.64 -8.35
C GLY A 182 -27.00 -5.95 -9.42
N GLU A 183 -27.57 -4.78 -9.12
CA GLU A 183 -28.28 -3.95 -10.09
C GLU A 183 -27.27 -3.29 -11.06
N THR A 184 -27.75 -2.69 -12.14
CA THR A 184 -26.90 -1.97 -13.10
C THR A 184 -26.11 -0.86 -12.38
N PHE A 185 -24.79 -0.93 -12.48
CA PHE A 185 -23.89 0.01 -11.84
C PHE A 185 -22.74 0.40 -12.79
N ASN A 186 -22.90 1.49 -13.51
CA ASN A 186 -21.93 2.05 -14.43
C ASN A 186 -21.86 3.59 -14.32
N PRO A 187 -21.62 4.16 -13.11
CA PRO A 187 -21.50 5.60 -12.96
C PRO A 187 -20.27 6.11 -13.72
N GLY A 188 -20.32 7.34 -14.20
CA GLY A 188 -19.14 8.08 -14.60
C GLY A 188 -18.43 8.69 -13.38
N ALA A 189 -17.25 9.29 -13.61
CA ALA A 189 -16.61 10.11 -12.59
C ALA A 189 -17.43 11.41 -12.36
N MET A 190 -17.39 11.93 -11.11
CA MET A 190 -18.07 13.18 -10.82
C MET A 190 -17.43 14.35 -11.58
N ILE A 191 -16.10 14.46 -11.51
CA ILE A 191 -15.34 15.44 -12.30
C ILE A 191 -14.30 14.67 -13.12
N ARG A 192 -14.26 14.94 -14.45
CA ARG A 192 -13.24 14.31 -15.30
C ARG A 192 -12.83 15.18 -16.47
N PHE A 193 -11.53 15.35 -16.64
CA PHE A 193 -10.91 15.96 -17.82
C PHE A 193 -10.07 14.91 -18.53
N GLU A 194 -10.62 14.26 -19.55
CA GLU A 194 -9.94 13.17 -20.28
C GLU A 194 -8.79 13.67 -21.17
N GLN A 195 -8.89 14.88 -21.68
CA GLN A 195 -7.93 15.52 -22.58
C GLN A 195 -7.79 17.00 -22.23
N GLY A 196 -6.78 17.65 -22.80
CA GLY A 196 -6.56 19.08 -22.59
C GLY A 196 -5.45 19.41 -21.61
N LYS A 197 -5.39 20.63 -21.13
CA LYS A 197 -4.32 21.07 -20.22
C LYS A 197 -4.65 22.30 -19.41
N ARG A 198 -3.94 22.47 -18.29
CA ARG A 198 -4.02 23.57 -17.35
C ARG A 198 -5.40 23.64 -16.69
N PHE A 199 -5.57 22.73 -15.72
CA PHE A 199 -6.76 22.64 -14.89
C PHE A 199 -6.43 23.09 -13.45
N LEU A 200 -7.36 23.80 -12.83
CA LEU A 200 -7.26 24.18 -11.41
C LEU A 200 -8.59 23.84 -10.72
N LEU A 201 -8.52 23.02 -9.67
CA LEU A 201 -9.66 22.63 -8.84
C LEU A 201 -9.34 23.02 -7.40
N ARG A 202 -10.16 23.90 -6.76
CA ARG A 202 -9.84 24.39 -5.43
C ARG A 202 -11.03 24.84 -4.58
N ASN A 203 -10.85 24.81 -3.26
CA ASN A 203 -11.74 25.44 -2.26
C ASN A 203 -13.19 24.95 -2.31
N PHE A 204 -13.45 23.68 -2.51
CA PHE A 204 -14.80 23.10 -2.46
C PHE A 204 -14.81 21.73 -1.80
N LYS A 205 -16.01 21.31 -1.43
CA LYS A 205 -16.27 19.95 -0.95
C LYS A 205 -16.98 19.13 -2.02
N ILE A 206 -16.56 17.88 -2.17
CA ILE A 206 -17.24 16.85 -2.98
C ILE A 206 -17.62 15.69 -2.07
N GLN A 207 -18.84 15.19 -2.18
CA GLN A 207 -19.34 14.16 -1.29
C GLN A 207 -20.37 13.26 -1.96
N ASN A 208 -20.52 12.04 -1.39
CA ASN A 208 -21.53 11.06 -1.79
C ASN A 208 -21.54 10.77 -3.30
N THR A 209 -20.37 10.65 -3.93
CA THR A 209 -20.30 10.37 -5.37
C THR A 209 -20.71 8.94 -5.69
N PRO A 210 -21.35 8.69 -6.82
CA PRO A 210 -21.69 7.33 -7.26
C PRO A 210 -20.47 6.41 -7.46
N GLY A 211 -19.36 6.96 -7.92
CA GLY A 211 -18.09 6.31 -8.21
C GLY A 211 -16.93 7.28 -8.02
N VAL A 212 -15.91 7.24 -8.89
CA VAL A 212 -14.70 8.09 -8.79
C VAL A 212 -15.05 9.57 -8.65
N ASN A 213 -14.40 10.25 -7.71
CA ASN A 213 -14.64 11.68 -7.45
C ASN A 213 -14.02 12.57 -8.54
N ILE A 214 -12.71 12.57 -8.65
CA ILE A 214 -11.97 13.39 -9.61
C ILE A 214 -11.05 12.51 -10.46
N THR A 215 -11.08 12.68 -11.77
CA THR A 215 -10.16 12.01 -12.70
C THR A 215 -9.47 13.03 -13.59
N ILE A 216 -8.15 13.00 -13.64
CA ILE A 216 -7.33 13.82 -14.52
C ILE A 216 -6.72 12.91 -15.59
N SER A 217 -7.01 13.20 -16.84
CA SER A 217 -6.51 12.55 -18.04
C SER A 217 -7.18 11.20 -18.40
N ASN A 218 -6.78 10.70 -19.53
CA ASN A 218 -7.04 9.37 -20.05
C ASN A 218 -5.84 9.00 -20.92
N SER A 219 -4.97 8.15 -20.39
CA SER A 219 -3.75 7.70 -21.06
C SER A 219 -2.91 8.87 -21.61
N GLY A 220 -2.44 9.73 -20.73
CA GLY A 220 -1.53 10.84 -21.02
C GLY A 220 -2.10 12.03 -21.82
N LYS A 221 -3.40 12.03 -22.17
CA LYS A 221 -3.99 13.05 -23.06
C LYS A 221 -4.36 14.36 -22.40
N ALA A 222 -4.44 14.41 -21.06
CA ALA A 222 -4.56 15.64 -20.29
C ALA A 222 -3.33 15.83 -19.41
N SER A 223 -2.97 17.08 -19.16
CA SER A 223 -1.78 17.41 -18.38
C SER A 223 -1.88 18.76 -17.68
N HIS A 224 -0.96 19.03 -16.76
CA HIS A 224 -0.90 20.27 -16.00
C HIS A 224 -2.18 20.54 -15.22
N ALA A 225 -2.40 19.77 -14.16
CA ALA A 225 -3.51 20.00 -13.24
C ALA A 225 -2.98 20.38 -11.84
N THR A 226 -3.66 21.33 -11.20
CA THR A 226 -3.44 21.68 -9.78
C THR A 226 -4.74 21.49 -9.03
N ILE A 227 -4.70 20.71 -7.94
CA ILE A 227 -5.87 20.43 -7.09
C ILE A 227 -5.47 20.74 -5.66
N HIS A 228 -6.18 21.65 -5.01
CA HIS A 228 -5.84 21.99 -3.63
C HIS A 228 -7.03 22.51 -2.82
N ASP A 229 -6.91 22.41 -1.50
CA ASP A 229 -7.97 22.81 -0.57
C ASP A 229 -9.34 22.20 -0.94
N VAL A 230 -9.31 20.92 -1.38
CA VAL A 230 -10.51 20.15 -1.72
C VAL A 230 -10.74 19.11 -0.63
N THR A 231 -11.98 19.08 -0.13
CA THR A 231 -12.44 18.02 0.77
C THR A 231 -13.24 16.99 0.00
N ILE A 232 -12.83 15.71 0.06
CA ILE A 232 -13.59 14.56 -0.45
C ILE A 232 -14.11 13.76 0.74
N SER A 233 -15.43 13.53 0.79
CA SER A 233 -16.08 12.94 1.96
C SER A 233 -17.06 11.84 1.54
N GLU A 234 -16.56 10.60 1.53
CA GLU A 234 -17.33 9.40 1.25
C GLU A 234 -17.26 8.44 2.44
N PRO A 235 -18.26 7.56 2.63
CA PRO A 235 -18.14 6.46 3.58
C PRO A 235 -17.00 5.50 3.22
N SER A 236 -16.48 4.79 4.22
CA SER A 236 -15.51 3.70 3.98
C SER A 236 -16.14 2.55 3.21
N SER A 237 -15.33 1.80 2.44
CA SER A 237 -15.72 0.50 1.86
C SER A 237 -16.06 -0.56 2.93
N GLU A 238 -15.64 -0.35 4.18
CA GLU A 238 -15.92 -1.21 5.32
C GLU A 238 -17.15 -0.75 6.14
N ALA A 239 -17.89 0.27 5.68
CA ALA A 239 -19.03 0.86 6.41
C ALA A 239 -20.25 -0.04 6.54
N GLY A 240 -20.18 -1.28 6.01
CA GLY A 240 -21.25 -2.27 6.06
C GLY A 240 -22.25 -2.17 4.91
N LYS A 241 -23.13 -3.17 4.80
CA LYS A 241 -24.07 -3.32 3.68
C LYS A 241 -24.98 -2.09 3.51
N GLY A 242 -25.09 -1.61 2.28
CA GLY A 242 -25.91 -0.46 1.89
C GLY A 242 -25.30 0.91 2.25
N LYS A 243 -24.09 0.92 2.80
CA LYS A 243 -23.39 2.14 3.20
C LYS A 243 -22.00 2.26 2.61
N ALA A 244 -21.40 1.14 2.18
CA ALA A 244 -20.03 1.10 1.68
C ALA A 244 -19.91 1.74 0.30
N SER A 245 -19.01 2.71 0.15
CA SER A 245 -18.83 3.46 -1.09
C SER A 245 -17.69 2.89 -1.95
N HIS A 246 -17.80 1.64 -2.37
CA HIS A 246 -16.77 1.02 -3.20
C HIS A 246 -16.51 1.76 -4.53
N ASN A 247 -15.25 1.82 -4.96
CA ASN A 247 -14.79 2.52 -6.18
C ASN A 247 -15.12 4.02 -6.19
N THR A 248 -15.06 4.65 -5.03
CA THR A 248 -15.15 6.10 -4.90
C THR A 248 -13.76 6.70 -4.72
N ASP A 249 -12.83 6.31 -5.62
CA ASP A 249 -11.47 6.86 -5.62
C ASP A 249 -11.52 8.39 -5.48
N GLY A 250 -10.66 8.93 -4.65
CA GLY A 250 -10.64 10.37 -4.39
C GLY A 250 -10.14 11.13 -5.62
N ILE A 251 -8.86 11.03 -5.93
CA ILE A 251 -8.26 11.66 -7.10
C ILE A 251 -7.48 10.60 -7.89
N SER A 252 -7.92 10.33 -9.11
CA SER A 252 -7.33 9.36 -10.04
C SER A 252 -6.59 10.08 -11.17
N ILE A 253 -5.30 9.80 -11.32
CA ILE A 253 -4.38 10.52 -12.21
C ILE A 253 -3.91 9.58 -13.31
N TRP A 254 -4.15 9.95 -14.57
CA TRP A 254 -3.82 9.20 -15.79
C TRP A 254 -2.98 10.02 -16.76
N GLY A 255 -2.19 10.96 -16.29
CA GLY A 255 -1.38 11.83 -17.14
C GLY A 255 -0.40 12.68 -16.37
N PRO A 256 0.47 13.41 -17.07
CA PRO A 256 1.63 14.05 -16.46
C PRO A 256 1.37 15.45 -15.90
N TYR A 257 2.28 15.87 -15.02
CA TYR A 257 2.36 17.20 -14.42
C TYR A 257 1.13 17.55 -13.57
N VAL A 258 0.99 16.87 -12.42
CA VAL A 258 -0.11 17.11 -11.49
C VAL A 258 0.41 17.47 -10.09
N ASN A 259 -0.08 18.58 -9.57
CA ASN A 259 0.10 19.01 -8.18
C ASN A 259 -1.19 18.80 -7.38
N ILE A 260 -1.09 18.15 -6.21
CA ILE A 260 -2.20 17.98 -5.27
C ILE A 260 -1.71 18.38 -3.88
N TYR A 261 -2.36 19.33 -3.23
CA TYR A 261 -1.93 19.75 -1.90
C TYR A 261 -3.08 20.28 -1.01
N ASN A 262 -2.86 20.25 0.30
CA ASN A 262 -3.81 20.71 1.30
C ASN A 262 -5.20 20.05 1.17
N CYS A 263 -5.30 18.84 0.65
CA CYS A 263 -6.56 18.13 0.48
C CYS A 263 -6.88 17.24 1.68
N ASN A 264 -8.19 17.13 2.00
CA ASN A 264 -8.72 16.22 3.01
C ASN A 264 -9.58 15.17 2.32
N ILE A 265 -9.12 13.92 2.27
CA ILE A 265 -9.72 12.87 1.44
C ILE A 265 -10.07 11.66 2.31
N SER A 266 -11.38 11.40 2.45
CA SER A 266 -11.93 10.18 3.04
C SER A 266 -12.90 9.55 2.05
N ASN A 267 -12.70 8.28 1.70
CA ASN A 267 -13.48 7.62 0.67
C ASN A 267 -13.51 6.10 0.84
N GLY A 268 -14.07 5.38 -0.10
CA GLY A 268 -14.20 3.92 -0.06
C GLY A 268 -13.28 3.18 -1.04
N ASP A 269 -12.26 3.85 -1.60
CA ASP A 269 -11.23 3.24 -2.44
C ASP A 269 -9.91 4.05 -2.31
N ASP A 270 -9.07 4.11 -3.33
CA ASP A 270 -7.79 4.81 -3.28
C ASP A 270 -7.98 6.32 -2.99
N ASN A 271 -7.24 6.89 -2.02
CA ASN A 271 -7.39 8.32 -1.70
C ASN A 271 -6.81 9.18 -2.83
N VAL A 272 -5.59 8.93 -3.24
CA VAL A 272 -4.98 9.42 -4.47
C VAL A 272 -4.33 8.26 -5.17
N VAL A 273 -4.65 8.03 -6.44
CA VAL A 273 -4.08 6.95 -7.25
C VAL A 273 -3.44 7.48 -8.52
N CYS A 274 -2.22 7.00 -8.79
CA CYS A 274 -1.53 7.21 -10.07
C CYS A 274 -1.70 5.95 -10.93
N ASP A 275 -2.24 6.13 -12.12
CA ASP A 275 -2.43 5.10 -13.14
C ASP A 275 -1.62 5.44 -14.40
N ASN A 276 -1.76 4.68 -15.48
CA ASN A 276 -0.98 4.81 -16.73
C ASN A 276 -0.66 6.25 -17.14
N ASP A 277 0.59 6.48 -17.50
CA ASP A 277 1.13 7.78 -17.95
C ASP A 277 1.18 8.88 -16.87
N ALA A 278 0.94 8.56 -15.60
CA ALA A 278 1.13 9.51 -14.51
C ALA A 278 2.63 9.78 -14.32
N GLN A 279 3.09 10.98 -14.66
CA GLN A 279 4.48 11.39 -14.57
C GLN A 279 4.60 12.79 -13.97
N TYR A 280 5.66 13.03 -13.18
CA TYR A 280 5.85 14.30 -12.49
C TYR A 280 4.65 14.66 -11.60
N ILE A 281 4.31 13.75 -10.70
CA ILE A 281 3.17 13.88 -9.79
C ILE A 281 3.68 14.25 -8.41
N HIS A 282 3.26 15.40 -7.90
CA HIS A 282 3.60 15.85 -6.56
C HIS A 282 2.33 16.00 -5.71
N VAL A 283 2.27 15.26 -4.61
CA VAL A 283 1.16 15.28 -3.64
C VAL A 283 1.74 15.67 -2.29
N TRP A 284 1.27 16.76 -1.66
CA TRP A 284 1.83 17.17 -0.38
C TRP A 284 0.82 17.83 0.57
N ASN A 285 1.14 17.80 1.87
CA ASN A 285 0.32 18.40 2.93
C ASN A 285 -1.13 17.90 2.92
N CYS A 286 -1.36 16.60 2.65
CA CYS A 286 -2.71 16.05 2.58
C CYS A 286 -3.03 15.19 3.80
N TYR A 287 -4.32 15.15 4.14
CA TYR A 287 -4.89 14.23 5.10
C TYR A 287 -5.71 13.17 4.38
N PHE A 288 -5.40 11.89 4.62
CA PHE A 288 -6.17 10.75 4.14
C PHE A 288 -6.88 10.08 5.31
N GLY A 289 -8.21 10.13 5.31
CA GLY A 289 -9.05 9.46 6.29
C GLY A 289 -9.27 8.00 5.93
N THR A 290 -10.54 7.56 5.79
CA THR A 290 -10.81 6.23 5.25
C THR A 290 -10.42 6.15 3.77
N GLY A 291 -10.11 4.94 3.29
CA GLY A 291 -9.70 4.69 1.91
C GLY A 291 -8.57 3.65 1.82
N HIS A 292 -7.90 3.60 0.67
CA HIS A 292 -6.80 2.67 0.42
C HIS A 292 -5.43 3.35 0.36
N GLY A 293 -5.32 4.61 0.79
CA GLY A 293 -4.07 5.34 0.97
C GLY A 293 -3.48 5.96 -0.30
N ALA A 294 -2.16 6.16 -0.28
CA ALA A 294 -1.38 6.63 -1.42
C ALA A 294 -1.15 5.44 -2.37
N SER A 295 -1.84 5.44 -3.51
CA SER A 295 -1.95 4.28 -4.38
C SER A 295 -1.29 4.49 -5.74
N ILE A 296 -0.73 3.41 -6.28
CA ILE A 296 -0.20 3.31 -7.63
C ILE A 296 -0.87 2.11 -8.30
N GLY A 297 -1.51 2.34 -9.44
CA GLY A 297 -2.14 1.29 -10.24
C GLY A 297 -3.54 0.87 -9.73
N SER A 298 -4.08 -0.12 -10.34
CA SER A 298 -3.49 -1.33 -11.00
C SER A 298 -3.13 -1.22 -12.49
N PHE A 299 -3.22 -0.07 -13.10
CA PHE A 299 -2.72 0.21 -14.44
C PHE A 299 -1.45 1.02 -14.29
N THR A 300 -0.27 0.43 -14.53
CA THR A 300 1.01 1.02 -14.13
C THR A 300 1.98 1.29 -15.28
N GLU A 301 1.50 1.25 -16.52
CA GLU A 301 2.31 1.54 -17.69
C GLU A 301 2.83 2.99 -17.63
N ASN A 302 4.16 3.14 -17.75
CA ASN A 302 4.84 4.43 -17.90
C ASN A 302 4.58 5.44 -16.76
N ILE A 303 4.60 4.97 -15.50
CA ILE A 303 4.46 5.83 -14.33
C ILE A 303 5.85 6.16 -13.76
N LYS A 304 6.18 7.46 -13.66
CA LYS A 304 7.52 7.91 -13.26
C LYS A 304 7.47 9.22 -12.48
N HIS A 305 8.52 9.45 -11.66
CA HIS A 305 8.69 10.72 -10.96
C HIS A 305 7.46 11.06 -10.13
N VAL A 306 7.15 10.19 -9.14
CA VAL A 306 6.01 10.37 -8.25
C VAL A 306 6.51 10.66 -6.84
N TRP A 307 6.07 11.76 -6.27
CA TRP A 307 6.42 12.13 -4.91
C TRP A 307 5.18 12.46 -4.07
N PHE A 308 4.97 11.68 -3.01
CA PHE A 308 4.04 12.00 -1.94
C PHE A 308 4.83 12.50 -0.74
N ASP A 309 4.52 13.69 -0.23
CA ASP A 309 5.23 14.33 0.87
C ASP A 309 4.28 14.89 1.95
N ASN A 310 4.66 14.74 3.21
CA ASN A 310 3.89 15.23 4.36
C ASN A 310 2.41 14.79 4.32
N ILE A 311 2.19 13.47 4.35
CA ILE A 311 0.86 12.86 4.34
C ILE A 311 0.52 12.35 5.74
N ASN A 312 -0.61 12.80 6.25
CA ASN A 312 -1.18 12.33 7.51
C ASN A 312 -2.34 11.38 7.23
N MET A 313 -2.27 10.15 7.74
CA MET A 313 -3.28 9.11 7.51
C MET A 313 -3.96 8.70 8.81
N ASN A 314 -5.29 8.49 8.75
CA ASN A 314 -6.02 7.94 9.88
C ASN A 314 -7.22 7.09 9.41
N GLY A 315 -7.05 5.76 9.47
CA GLY A 315 -8.11 4.81 9.16
C GLY A 315 -8.09 4.26 7.73
N THR A 316 -7.01 4.44 6.97
CA THR A 316 -6.86 3.82 5.65
C THR A 316 -6.55 2.33 5.76
N THR A 317 -7.02 1.52 4.80
CA THR A 317 -6.70 0.08 4.75
C THR A 317 -5.26 -0.18 4.29
N ALA A 318 -4.66 0.76 3.58
CA ALA A 318 -3.24 0.75 3.25
C ALA A 318 -2.63 2.14 3.45
N GLY A 319 -1.34 2.20 3.71
CA GLY A 319 -0.57 3.44 3.72
C GLY A 319 -0.05 3.77 2.33
N ILE A 320 1.05 3.15 1.94
CA ILE A 320 1.63 3.20 0.59
C ILE A 320 1.31 1.87 -0.08
N ARG A 321 0.57 1.93 -1.19
CA ARG A 321 0.07 0.75 -1.88
C ARG A 321 0.37 0.83 -3.36
N MET A 322 1.24 -0.04 -3.85
CA MET A 322 1.58 -0.15 -5.27
C MET A 322 1.12 -1.50 -5.80
N LYS A 323 0.48 -1.55 -6.95
CA LYS A 323 -0.10 -2.79 -7.47
C LYS A 323 -0.16 -2.78 -8.99
N THR A 324 0.23 -3.88 -9.63
CA THR A 324 0.05 -4.08 -11.07
C THR A 324 -0.95 -5.19 -11.34
N GLY A 325 -1.97 -4.89 -12.13
CA GLY A 325 -3.02 -5.82 -12.50
C GLY A 325 -2.68 -6.69 -13.71
N ILE A 326 -3.59 -7.63 -13.99
CA ILE A 326 -3.55 -8.53 -15.15
C ILE A 326 -4.82 -8.31 -15.95
N ASN A 327 -4.71 -8.18 -17.27
CA ASN A 327 -5.84 -8.07 -18.18
C ASN A 327 -6.52 -9.44 -18.39
N SER A 328 -7.74 -9.44 -18.90
CA SER A 328 -8.50 -10.66 -19.19
C SER A 328 -7.85 -11.57 -20.25
N ASP A 329 -7.01 -11.01 -21.11
CA ASP A 329 -6.20 -11.75 -22.09
C ASP A 329 -4.88 -12.29 -21.49
N GLY A 330 -4.62 -12.03 -20.20
CA GLY A 330 -3.43 -12.46 -19.50
C GLY A 330 -2.23 -11.54 -19.65
N THR A 331 -2.31 -10.44 -20.40
CA THR A 331 -1.26 -9.42 -20.47
C THR A 331 -1.17 -8.64 -19.15
N LEU A 332 0.02 -8.17 -18.80
CA LEU A 332 0.23 -7.37 -17.59
C LEU A 332 -0.16 -5.91 -17.87
N ARG A 333 -0.34 -5.13 -16.81
CA ARG A 333 -0.72 -3.72 -16.88
C ARG A 333 0.42 -2.81 -16.43
N GLY A 334 1.67 -3.22 -16.67
CA GLY A 334 2.88 -2.53 -16.22
C GLY A 334 3.76 -2.07 -17.38
N GLY A 335 4.98 -1.71 -17.02
CA GLY A 335 6.08 -1.35 -17.93
C GLY A 335 6.55 0.09 -17.78
N GLY A 336 7.85 0.25 -17.44
CA GLY A 336 8.49 1.57 -17.34
C GLY A 336 8.19 2.32 -16.05
N GLU A 337 8.02 1.62 -14.94
CA GLU A 337 7.79 2.20 -13.62
C GLU A 337 9.12 2.48 -12.91
N GLU A 338 9.39 3.75 -12.57
CA GLU A 338 10.62 4.16 -11.89
C GLU A 338 10.46 5.47 -11.10
N ASP A 339 11.37 5.71 -10.14
CA ASP A 339 11.54 6.93 -9.36
C ASP A 339 10.32 7.33 -8.53
N TRP A 340 10.21 6.66 -7.37
CA TRP A 340 9.12 6.84 -6.42
C TRP A 340 9.63 7.36 -5.09
N LYS A 341 9.04 8.43 -4.60
CA LYS A 341 9.38 8.98 -3.29
C LYS A 341 8.13 9.14 -2.42
N PHE A 342 8.21 8.60 -1.20
CA PHE A 342 7.20 8.74 -0.17
C PHE A 342 7.89 9.27 1.09
N SER A 343 7.62 10.52 1.45
CA SER A 343 8.33 11.17 2.55
C SER A 343 7.40 11.80 3.59
N ASN A 344 7.85 11.81 4.85
CA ASN A 344 7.17 12.50 5.94
C ASN A 344 5.72 12.00 6.19
N PHE A 345 5.54 10.67 6.24
CA PHE A 345 4.24 10.06 6.50
C PHE A 345 4.03 9.83 8.00
N THR A 346 2.84 10.17 8.48
CA THR A 346 2.33 9.76 9.79
C THR A 346 1.08 8.92 9.60
N MET A 347 1.12 7.66 10.05
CA MET A 347 0.06 6.67 9.83
C MET A 347 -0.56 6.26 11.16
N THR A 348 -1.85 6.52 11.34
CA THR A 348 -2.67 6.13 12.50
C THR A 348 -3.80 5.22 12.03
N ASN A 349 -4.07 4.11 12.73
CA ASN A 349 -5.12 3.15 12.36
C ASN A 349 -5.01 2.63 10.92
N VAL A 350 -3.78 2.54 10.38
CA VAL A 350 -3.52 2.01 9.05
C VAL A 350 -3.35 0.50 9.13
N LYS A 351 -4.00 -0.26 8.23
CA LYS A 351 -3.96 -1.73 8.30
C LYS A 351 -2.65 -2.29 7.74
N ASN A 352 -2.25 -1.88 6.53
CA ASN A 352 -1.04 -2.34 5.84
C ASN A 352 -0.18 -1.12 5.46
N PRO A 353 0.86 -0.77 6.22
CA PRO A 353 1.62 0.47 6.02
C PRO A 353 2.33 0.57 4.67
N PHE A 354 2.94 -0.53 4.19
CA PHE A 354 3.65 -0.52 2.91
C PHE A 354 3.47 -1.84 2.17
N SER A 355 2.99 -1.76 0.93
CA SER A 355 2.78 -2.93 0.08
C SER A 355 3.05 -2.65 -1.39
N ILE A 356 3.68 -3.62 -2.07
CA ILE A 356 3.80 -3.72 -3.54
C ILE A 356 3.34 -5.11 -3.95
N ASP A 357 2.40 -5.21 -4.89
CA ASP A 357 1.86 -6.48 -5.39
C ASP A 357 1.80 -6.49 -6.93
N CYS A 358 2.75 -7.18 -7.55
CA CYS A 358 2.81 -7.37 -9.01
C CYS A 358 1.94 -8.54 -9.52
N PHE A 359 1.16 -9.17 -8.63
CA PHE A 359 0.17 -10.20 -8.95
C PHE A 359 -1.24 -9.78 -8.55
N TYR A 360 -1.53 -8.48 -8.61
CA TYR A 360 -2.82 -7.94 -8.18
C TYR A 360 -3.94 -8.40 -9.10
N ASP A 361 -4.53 -9.53 -8.76
CA ASP A 361 -5.69 -10.13 -9.41
C ASP A 361 -6.53 -10.84 -8.36
N LYS A 362 -7.83 -11.04 -8.67
CA LYS A 362 -8.77 -11.80 -7.84
C LYS A 362 -8.29 -13.23 -7.53
N ASN A 363 -7.48 -13.81 -8.41
CA ASN A 363 -7.02 -15.20 -8.32
C ASN A 363 -5.65 -15.36 -7.65
N TYR A 364 -4.86 -14.30 -7.54
CA TYR A 364 -3.48 -14.40 -7.03
C TYR A 364 -3.29 -13.84 -5.63
N ASN A 365 -4.04 -12.87 -5.22
CA ASN A 365 -4.09 -12.25 -3.87
C ASN A 365 -3.09 -12.82 -2.86
N SER A 366 -1.81 -12.49 -2.98
CA SER A 366 -0.75 -12.85 -2.02
C SER A 366 -0.61 -14.36 -1.75
N ASN A 367 -1.09 -15.19 -2.64
CA ASN A 367 -1.20 -16.63 -2.44
C ASN A 367 0.22 -17.27 -2.47
N PRO A 368 0.48 -18.32 -1.67
CA PRO A 368 1.64 -19.19 -1.78
C PRO A 368 1.97 -19.67 -3.20
N ALA A 369 0.98 -19.76 -4.09
CA ALA A 369 1.19 -20.07 -5.50
C ALA A 369 2.12 -19.08 -6.25
N VAL A 370 2.25 -17.84 -5.78
CA VAL A 370 3.19 -16.85 -6.35
C VAL A 370 4.63 -17.35 -6.32
N ASP A 371 5.04 -18.07 -5.28
CA ASP A 371 6.38 -18.65 -5.17
C ASP A 371 6.65 -19.74 -6.21
N LYS A 372 5.61 -20.27 -6.83
CA LYS A 372 5.67 -21.29 -7.88
C LYS A 372 5.38 -20.71 -9.26
N ALA A 373 5.25 -19.38 -9.37
CA ALA A 373 5.03 -18.74 -10.65
C ALA A 373 6.25 -18.96 -11.56
N ASN A 374 6.00 -19.41 -12.77
CA ASN A 374 7.04 -19.48 -13.79
C ASN A 374 7.33 -18.07 -14.32
N ALA A 375 8.61 -17.80 -14.57
CA ALA A 375 9.01 -16.58 -15.26
C ALA A 375 8.38 -16.53 -16.66
N ARG A 376 7.88 -15.37 -17.04
CA ARG A 376 7.39 -15.06 -18.40
C ARG A 376 8.51 -14.44 -19.22
N ALA A 377 8.37 -14.43 -20.54
CA ALA A 377 9.19 -13.57 -21.37
C ALA A 377 8.91 -12.10 -21.01
N LEU A 378 9.98 -11.31 -20.92
CA LEU A 378 9.85 -9.86 -20.73
C LEU A 378 9.24 -9.21 -21.96
N ASP A 379 8.29 -8.33 -21.76
CA ASP A 379 7.69 -7.49 -22.80
C ASP A 379 7.40 -6.08 -22.28
N SER A 380 6.82 -5.22 -23.10
CA SER A 380 6.52 -3.83 -22.74
C SER A 380 5.46 -3.68 -21.64
N THR A 381 4.75 -4.75 -21.29
CA THR A 381 3.71 -4.76 -20.25
C THR A 381 4.21 -5.30 -18.92
N THR A 382 5.46 -5.79 -18.87
CA THR A 382 6.06 -6.34 -17.66
C THR A 382 6.38 -5.21 -16.66
N PRO A 383 5.87 -5.25 -15.41
CA PRO A 383 6.16 -4.22 -14.42
C PRO A 383 7.65 -4.20 -14.04
N THR A 384 8.21 -3.01 -13.88
CA THR A 384 9.63 -2.76 -13.63
C THR A 384 9.87 -1.87 -12.42
N TYR A 385 9.18 -2.10 -11.30
CA TYR A 385 9.31 -1.29 -10.10
C TYR A 385 10.77 -1.16 -9.64
N THR A 386 11.32 0.04 -9.74
CA THR A 386 12.70 0.36 -9.32
C THR A 386 12.80 1.74 -8.67
N ASP A 387 13.83 1.90 -7.82
CA ASP A 387 14.20 3.16 -7.19
C ASP A 387 13.07 3.76 -6.33
N ILE A 388 12.69 3.01 -5.31
CA ILE A 388 11.60 3.35 -4.38
C ILE A 388 12.20 3.83 -3.06
N LEU A 389 11.92 5.07 -2.68
CA LEU A 389 12.38 5.67 -1.42
C LEU A 389 11.21 5.95 -0.48
N LEU A 390 11.23 5.33 0.69
CA LEU A 390 10.43 5.72 1.84
C LEU A 390 11.34 6.49 2.81
N GLN A 391 10.98 7.75 3.16
CA GLN A 391 11.78 8.59 4.04
C GLN A 391 10.94 9.22 5.15
N ASN A 392 11.36 9.13 6.41
CA ASN A 392 10.64 9.70 7.55
C ASN A 392 9.18 9.18 7.64
N VAL A 393 8.97 7.89 7.51
CA VAL A 393 7.64 7.25 7.60
C VAL A 393 7.47 6.63 8.98
N LYS A 394 6.37 6.91 9.66
CA LYS A 394 6.09 6.34 10.96
C LYS A 394 4.62 5.91 11.13
N THR A 395 4.42 4.82 11.87
CA THR A 395 3.10 4.46 12.41
C THR A 395 3.00 4.93 13.87
N THR A 396 1.84 5.40 14.28
CA THR A 396 1.59 5.86 15.67
C THR A 396 1.03 4.76 16.56
N ASP A 397 0.55 3.68 15.96
CA ASP A 397 -0.06 2.52 16.61
C ASP A 397 0.40 1.21 15.93
N VAL A 398 -0.11 0.08 16.40
CA VAL A 398 0.22 -1.25 15.86
C VAL A 398 -0.72 -1.59 14.70
N CYS A 399 -0.22 -1.52 13.49
CA CYS A 399 -0.95 -1.86 12.28
C CYS A 399 -1.44 -3.32 12.29
N ALA A 400 -2.66 -3.58 11.80
CA ALA A 400 -3.28 -4.89 11.88
C ALA A 400 -2.71 -5.94 10.89
N GLY A 401 -2.13 -5.48 9.79
CA GLY A 401 -1.58 -6.32 8.72
C GLY A 401 -0.07 -6.53 8.80
N ASN A 402 0.53 -6.71 7.62
CA ASN A 402 1.98 -6.82 7.47
C ASN A 402 2.64 -5.45 7.59
N ALA A 403 3.80 -5.40 8.26
CA ALA A 403 4.63 -4.19 8.29
C ALA A 403 5.09 -3.81 6.88
N ILE A 404 5.59 -4.79 6.13
CA ILE A 404 6.05 -4.65 4.75
C ILE A 404 5.60 -5.89 3.97
N PHE A 405 5.02 -5.68 2.79
CA PHE A 405 4.59 -6.74 1.88
C PHE A 405 5.01 -6.38 0.45
N LEU A 406 6.07 -7.02 -0.05
CA LEU A 406 6.61 -6.75 -1.38
C LEU A 406 6.62 -8.04 -2.20
N VAL A 407 5.86 -8.08 -3.28
CA VAL A 407 5.75 -9.23 -4.17
C VAL A 407 6.00 -8.79 -5.61
N GLY A 408 7.23 -8.95 -6.05
CA GLY A 408 7.65 -8.80 -7.44
C GLY A 408 7.27 -10.01 -8.30
N ARG A 409 7.85 -10.10 -9.48
CA ARG A 409 7.66 -11.22 -10.40
C ARG A 409 8.99 -11.95 -10.64
N PRO A 410 9.00 -13.26 -10.91
CA PRO A 410 10.25 -14.02 -11.14
C PRO A 410 11.02 -13.51 -12.37
N GLU A 411 10.34 -12.97 -13.37
CA GLU A 411 10.95 -12.36 -14.56
C GLU A 411 11.37 -10.91 -14.36
N SER A 412 10.80 -10.20 -13.35
CA SER A 412 11.09 -8.79 -13.08
C SER A 412 10.94 -8.51 -11.59
N HIS A 413 12.05 -8.58 -10.87
CA HIS A 413 12.09 -8.28 -9.45
C HIS A 413 11.83 -6.79 -9.18
N ILE A 414 11.22 -6.49 -8.04
CA ILE A 414 11.20 -5.13 -7.48
C ILE A 414 12.64 -4.79 -7.11
N LYS A 415 13.14 -3.60 -7.46
CA LYS A 415 14.55 -3.24 -7.25
C LYS A 415 14.73 -1.96 -6.44
N ASN A 416 15.84 -1.90 -5.68
CA ASN A 416 16.31 -0.69 -5.02
C ASN A 416 15.25 -0.03 -4.12
N VAL A 417 14.71 -0.78 -3.16
CA VAL A 417 13.76 -0.25 -2.17
C VAL A 417 14.55 0.25 -0.96
N THR A 418 14.54 1.54 -0.71
CA THR A 418 15.22 2.17 0.42
C THR A 418 14.23 2.65 1.47
N LEU A 419 14.42 2.20 2.69
CA LEU A 419 13.70 2.66 3.88
C LEU A 419 14.67 3.53 4.69
N ASP A 420 14.44 4.84 4.73
CA ASP A 420 15.30 5.84 5.37
C ASP A 420 14.56 6.50 6.54
N ASN A 421 14.96 6.24 7.76
CA ASN A 421 14.26 6.67 8.98
C ASN A 421 12.78 6.25 9.00
N VAL A 422 12.52 4.97 8.71
CA VAL A 422 11.17 4.38 8.66
C VAL A 422 10.89 3.59 9.94
N GLN A 423 9.84 3.95 10.67
CA GLN A 423 9.45 3.33 11.94
C GLN A 423 8.04 2.75 11.83
N ILE A 424 7.93 1.44 11.66
CA ILE A 424 6.66 0.74 11.49
C ILE A 424 6.46 -0.26 12.63
N SER A 425 5.31 -0.16 13.29
CA SER A 425 4.81 -1.16 14.24
C SER A 425 3.62 -1.88 13.63
N ALA A 426 3.64 -3.23 13.59
CA ALA A 426 2.57 -4.02 13.00
C ALA A 426 2.38 -5.36 13.72
N LYS A 427 1.22 -5.99 13.52
CA LYS A 427 0.96 -7.34 14.05
C LYS A 427 1.76 -8.41 13.32
N LYS A 428 1.98 -8.24 12.01
CA LYS A 428 2.72 -9.17 11.18
C LYS A 428 3.97 -8.50 10.62
N GLY A 429 5.01 -9.29 10.37
CA GLY A 429 6.31 -8.79 9.93
C GLY A 429 6.41 -8.51 8.44
N ILE A 430 7.60 -8.78 7.91
CA ILE A 430 8.03 -8.50 6.54
C ILE A 430 7.87 -9.76 5.68
N ASP A 431 7.17 -9.66 4.56
CA ASP A 431 7.06 -10.68 3.51
C ASP A 431 7.61 -10.08 2.20
N ILE A 432 8.72 -10.64 1.71
CA ILE A 432 9.33 -10.22 0.44
C ILE A 432 9.51 -11.42 -0.48
N ARG A 433 9.19 -11.23 -1.76
CA ARG A 433 9.32 -12.20 -2.84
C ARG A 433 9.71 -11.50 -4.12
N PHE A 434 10.76 -11.96 -4.77
CA PHE A 434 11.28 -11.36 -6.00
C PHE A 434 11.60 -9.86 -5.80
N VAL A 435 12.50 -9.59 -4.83
CA VAL A 435 12.92 -8.24 -4.46
C VAL A 435 14.45 -8.19 -4.42
N ASP A 436 15.04 -7.28 -5.18
CA ASP A 436 16.47 -7.06 -5.17
C ASP A 436 16.80 -5.74 -4.47
N ASN A 437 17.71 -5.82 -3.49
CA ASN A 437 18.27 -4.66 -2.80
C ASN A 437 17.24 -3.87 -1.96
N LEU A 438 16.59 -4.56 -0.99
CA LEU A 438 15.84 -3.87 0.08
C LEU A 438 16.82 -3.38 1.15
N VAL A 439 16.88 -2.07 1.38
CA VAL A 439 17.87 -1.42 2.25
C VAL A 439 17.21 -0.63 3.36
N PHE A 440 17.71 -0.79 4.59
CA PHE A 440 17.28 -0.03 5.77
C PHE A 440 18.37 0.96 6.19
N LYS A 441 18.04 2.25 6.30
CA LYS A 441 18.97 3.33 6.66
C LYS A 441 18.46 4.16 7.83
N ASN A 442 19.36 4.88 8.50
CA ASN A 442 19.08 5.98 9.43
C ASN A 442 17.97 5.69 10.47
N ASN A 443 18.23 4.73 11.40
CA ASN A 443 17.28 4.34 12.45
C ASN A 443 15.96 3.71 11.96
N SER A 444 15.92 3.21 10.75
CA SER A 444 14.75 2.44 10.28
C SER A 444 14.53 1.24 11.18
N LYS A 445 13.30 1.08 11.67
CA LYS A 445 12.94 0.07 12.65
C LYS A 445 11.58 -0.53 12.35
N ILE A 446 11.53 -1.86 12.26
CA ILE A 446 10.29 -2.62 12.18
C ILE A 446 10.03 -3.29 13.53
N THR A 447 8.88 -3.05 14.12
CA THR A 447 8.44 -3.67 15.37
C THR A 447 7.24 -4.57 15.07
N VAL A 448 7.30 -5.83 15.53
CA VAL A 448 6.24 -6.81 15.30
C VAL A 448 5.69 -7.28 16.63
N SER A 449 4.38 -7.19 16.84
CA SER A 449 3.74 -7.61 18.08
C SER A 449 3.48 -9.11 18.17
N ASN A 450 3.35 -9.81 17.01
CA ASN A 450 3.06 -11.23 16.96
C ASN A 450 3.99 -11.94 15.99
N GLY A 451 4.91 -12.76 16.49
CA GLY A 451 5.75 -13.62 15.67
C GLY A 451 7.07 -13.00 15.22
N SER A 452 7.61 -13.50 14.14
CA SER A 452 8.90 -13.10 13.57
C SER A 452 8.79 -11.81 12.77
N ILE A 453 9.87 -11.03 12.77
CA ILE A 453 10.01 -9.86 11.89
C ILE A 453 9.98 -10.27 10.43
N TRP A 454 10.67 -11.34 10.08
CA TRP A 454 10.66 -11.89 8.73
C TRP A 454 9.66 -13.05 8.64
N LEU A 455 8.56 -12.83 7.95
CA LEU A 455 7.58 -13.87 7.63
C LEU A 455 8.02 -14.70 6.44
N LYS A 456 8.55 -14.06 5.42
CA LYS A 456 9.03 -14.70 4.21
C LYS A 456 10.12 -13.90 3.54
N LYS A 457 11.09 -14.61 2.97
CA LYS A 457 12.15 -14.11 2.09
C LYS A 457 12.32 -15.13 0.99
N PHE A 458 11.81 -14.86 -0.19
CA PHE A 458 11.85 -15.78 -1.31
C PHE A 458 12.45 -15.09 -2.53
N ASP A 459 13.53 -15.66 -3.06
CA ASP A 459 14.26 -15.15 -4.22
C ASP A 459 14.47 -13.62 -4.15
N SER A 460 15.12 -13.19 -3.05
CA SER A 460 15.23 -11.76 -2.72
C SER A 460 16.54 -11.45 -2.01
N THR A 461 17.01 -10.20 -2.16
CA THR A 461 18.18 -9.67 -1.46
C THR A 461 17.79 -8.47 -0.59
N TRP A 462 18.41 -8.37 0.60
CA TRP A 462 18.15 -7.32 1.59
C TRP A 462 19.40 -7.09 2.45
N ASP A 463 19.49 -5.95 3.11
CA ASP A 463 20.43 -5.80 4.19
C ASP A 463 19.81 -6.25 5.54
N ASP A 464 20.63 -6.85 6.40
CA ASP A 464 20.21 -7.33 7.72
C ASP A 464 20.23 -6.21 8.80
N GLN A 465 20.52 -4.96 8.44
CA GLN A 465 20.69 -3.84 9.39
C GLN A 465 19.36 -3.16 9.78
N CYS A 466 18.25 -3.80 9.47
CA CYS A 466 16.96 -3.43 10.02
C CYS A 466 17.05 -3.48 11.54
N GLY A 467 17.02 -2.33 12.21
CA GLY A 467 16.96 -2.22 13.69
C GLY A 467 15.66 -2.77 14.25
N ALA A 468 15.37 -4.02 13.92
CA ALA A 468 14.13 -4.69 14.14
C ALA A 468 14.06 -5.26 15.54
N THR A 469 13.04 -4.89 16.30
CA THR A 469 12.73 -5.51 17.60
C THR A 469 11.40 -6.23 17.48
N SER A 470 11.42 -7.55 17.69
CA SER A 470 10.22 -8.31 18.00
C SER A 470 9.84 -8.02 19.47
N THR A 471 8.62 -7.57 19.73
CA THR A 471 8.09 -7.47 21.11
C THR A 471 7.42 -8.76 21.57
N GLY A 472 7.44 -9.82 20.73
CA GLY A 472 7.09 -11.17 21.14
C GLY A 472 8.26 -11.79 21.89
N SER A 473 8.06 -12.22 23.11
CA SER A 473 8.98 -12.87 24.06
C SER A 473 10.46 -12.76 23.68
N THR A 474 11.17 -11.83 24.31
CA THR A 474 12.63 -11.76 24.23
C THR A 474 13.19 -13.11 24.66
N ILE A 475 13.75 -13.88 23.73
CA ILE A 475 14.47 -15.08 24.10
C ILE A 475 15.74 -14.61 24.78
N THR A 476 15.82 -14.84 26.07
CA THR A 476 17.03 -14.61 26.85
C THR A 476 18.08 -15.68 26.60
N ASP A 477 17.69 -16.80 26.01
CA ASP A 477 18.59 -17.92 25.67
C ASP A 477 18.62 -18.19 24.17
N THR A 478 19.73 -17.84 23.52
CA THR A 478 20.02 -18.18 22.12
C THR A 478 20.77 -19.50 21.98
N LYS A 479 20.99 -20.22 23.10
CA LYS A 479 21.79 -21.44 23.17
C LYS A 479 20.88 -22.65 23.31
N GLY A 480 20.35 -23.20 22.25
CA GLY A 480 19.58 -24.45 22.26
C GLY A 480 20.17 -25.59 23.10
N PRO A 481 19.55 -26.78 23.12
CA PRO A 481 18.55 -27.21 22.13
C PRO A 481 17.13 -26.67 22.43
N PHE A 482 16.39 -26.38 21.35
CA PHE A 482 15.00 -25.93 21.43
C PHE A 482 14.05 -27.03 21.00
N THR A 483 13.10 -27.40 21.85
CA THR A 483 12.10 -28.41 21.52
C THR A 483 10.80 -27.78 21.06
N LEU A 484 10.30 -28.21 19.89
CA LEU A 484 9.02 -27.83 19.32
C LEU A 484 8.03 -29.00 19.42
N ASN A 485 7.17 -28.98 20.41
CA ASN A 485 6.17 -30.02 20.65
C ASN A 485 4.91 -29.41 21.32
N SER A 486 3.97 -30.27 21.72
CA SER A 486 2.72 -29.83 22.33
C SER A 486 2.87 -29.13 23.69
N LYS A 487 3.96 -29.39 24.42
CA LYS A 487 4.24 -28.76 25.73
C LYS A 487 4.79 -27.35 25.57
N THR A 488 5.52 -27.08 24.49
CA THR A 488 6.07 -25.78 24.18
C THR A 488 5.16 -24.93 23.28
N LEU A 489 4.13 -25.55 22.67
CA LEU A 489 3.13 -24.85 21.83
C LEU A 489 2.17 -24.03 22.71
N THR A 490 2.28 -22.71 22.67
CA THR A 490 1.50 -21.77 23.49
C THR A 490 0.25 -21.26 22.81
N ASP A 491 0.25 -21.13 21.50
CA ASP A 491 -0.91 -20.73 20.70
C ASP A 491 -1.09 -21.66 19.49
N LYS A 492 -2.11 -22.50 19.56
CA LYS A 492 -2.44 -23.47 18.48
C LYS A 492 -2.92 -22.80 17.20
N LYS A 493 -3.53 -21.63 17.27
CA LYS A 493 -4.03 -20.91 16.10
C LYS A 493 -2.91 -20.15 15.39
N ALA A 494 -2.03 -19.51 16.16
CA ALA A 494 -0.87 -18.82 15.63
C ALA A 494 0.34 -19.74 15.38
N GLY A 495 0.35 -20.97 15.95
CA GLY A 495 1.49 -21.88 15.87
C GLY A 495 2.71 -21.43 16.67
N SER A 496 2.51 -20.65 17.74
CA SER A 496 3.61 -20.05 18.54
C SER A 496 4.04 -20.95 19.69
N PHE A 497 5.35 -20.98 19.99
CA PHE A 497 5.96 -21.76 21.06
C PHE A 497 6.53 -20.88 22.17
N SER A 498 6.59 -21.42 23.38
CA SER A 498 7.10 -20.71 24.58
C SER A 498 8.58 -20.32 24.47
N ASN A 499 9.34 -20.96 23.60
CA ASN A 499 10.75 -20.68 23.30
C ASN A 499 10.93 -19.71 22.11
N GLY A 500 9.88 -18.99 21.73
CA GLY A 500 9.89 -17.93 20.71
C GLY A 500 9.89 -18.40 19.26
N PHE A 501 9.98 -19.70 19.00
CA PHE A 501 9.75 -20.25 17.67
C PHE A 501 8.27 -20.16 17.29
N ALA A 502 7.98 -20.21 15.98
CA ALA A 502 6.62 -20.40 15.50
C ALA A 502 6.62 -21.36 14.30
N ILE A 503 5.45 -21.96 14.03
CA ILE A 503 5.23 -22.76 12.81
C ILE A 503 4.05 -22.17 12.07
N SER A 504 4.22 -21.95 10.78
CA SER A 504 3.15 -21.59 9.85
C SER A 504 2.94 -22.67 8.80
N ASN A 505 1.75 -22.73 8.23
CA ASN A 505 1.44 -23.57 7.07
C ASN A 505 0.61 -22.81 6.04
N GLU A 506 0.67 -23.23 4.80
CA GLU A 506 -0.02 -22.59 3.67
C GLU A 506 -1.56 -22.49 3.83
N LYS A 507 -2.16 -23.35 4.62
CA LYS A 507 -3.61 -23.44 4.80
C LYS A 507 -4.14 -22.73 6.04
N GLY A 508 -3.27 -22.12 6.85
CA GLY A 508 -3.66 -21.37 8.05
C GLY A 508 -4.45 -22.17 9.08
N LYS A 509 -4.25 -23.50 9.15
CA LYS A 509 -4.97 -24.39 10.06
C LYS A 509 -4.34 -24.38 11.45
N SER A 510 -5.16 -24.56 12.48
CA SER A 510 -4.73 -24.80 13.85
C SER A 510 -3.94 -26.10 13.97
N TYR A 511 -2.99 -26.15 14.90
CA TYR A 511 -2.17 -27.33 15.20
C TYR A 511 -2.84 -28.21 16.24
N ASP A 512 -2.93 -29.50 15.97
CA ASP A 512 -3.48 -30.50 16.88
C ASP A 512 -2.36 -31.27 17.56
N VAL A 513 -2.65 -31.75 18.77
CA VAL A 513 -1.79 -32.65 19.52
C VAL A 513 -2.14 -34.10 19.15
N GLY A 514 -1.14 -34.92 18.93
CA GLY A 514 -1.36 -36.36 18.76
C GLY A 514 -1.91 -36.98 20.04
N SER A 515 -2.96 -37.83 19.91
CA SER A 515 -3.58 -38.49 21.05
C SER A 515 -2.56 -39.27 21.90
N GLY A 516 -2.51 -39.00 23.21
CA GLY A 516 -1.61 -39.65 24.15
C GLY A 516 -0.12 -39.34 23.96
N THR A 517 0.24 -38.27 23.22
CA THR A 517 1.62 -37.91 22.92
C THR A 517 1.90 -36.44 23.19
N THR A 518 3.19 -36.08 23.27
CA THR A 518 3.65 -34.69 23.29
C THR A 518 3.87 -34.10 21.89
N TYR A 519 3.65 -34.89 20.84
CA TYR A 519 3.94 -34.51 19.45
C TYR A 519 2.82 -33.66 18.86
N ILE A 520 3.16 -32.89 17.83
CA ILE A 520 2.21 -32.11 17.05
C ILE A 520 1.87 -32.88 15.77
N LYS A 521 0.60 -32.83 15.36
CA LYS A 521 0.08 -33.48 14.16
C LYS A 521 0.30 -32.62 12.92
N TYR A 522 0.99 -33.16 11.92
CA TYR A 522 1.27 -32.50 10.64
C TYR A 522 0.63 -33.26 9.48
N SER A 523 -0.10 -32.56 8.61
CA SER A 523 -0.67 -33.10 7.38
C SER A 523 0.31 -32.97 6.22
N ALA A 524 -0.01 -33.59 5.05
CA ALA A 524 0.79 -33.50 3.83
C ALA A 524 0.73 -32.07 3.22
N ASN A 525 1.43 -31.12 3.80
CA ASN A 525 1.59 -29.75 3.34
C ASN A 525 3.00 -29.27 3.67
N GLN A 526 3.42 -28.17 3.07
CA GLN A 526 4.65 -27.50 3.49
C GLN A 526 4.41 -26.73 4.78
N TYR A 527 5.33 -26.84 5.71
CA TYR A 527 5.39 -26.07 6.96
C TYR A 527 6.68 -25.27 7.02
N THR A 528 6.60 -24.10 7.61
CA THR A 528 7.73 -23.22 7.86
C THR A 528 7.90 -23.03 9.37
N ILE A 529 9.03 -23.48 9.90
CA ILE A 529 9.47 -23.13 11.26
C ILE A 529 10.11 -21.75 11.19
N ILE A 530 9.57 -20.82 11.93
CA ILE A 530 10.10 -19.46 12.07
C ILE A 530 11.09 -19.47 13.21
N ILE A 531 12.34 -19.14 12.93
CA ILE A 531 13.46 -19.15 13.85
C ILE A 531 13.61 -17.74 14.44
N PRO A 532 13.67 -17.59 15.75
CA PRO A 532 13.87 -16.29 16.40
C PRO A 532 15.20 -15.64 16.00
N ASP A 533 15.21 -14.30 16.01
CA ASP A 533 16.41 -13.54 15.68
C ASP A 533 17.59 -13.87 16.60
N GLY A 534 18.78 -13.94 16.02
CA GLY A 534 20.00 -14.29 16.74
C GLY A 534 20.22 -15.81 16.89
N VAL A 535 19.21 -16.65 16.63
CA VAL A 535 19.31 -18.11 16.67
C VAL A 535 19.79 -18.64 15.32
N LYS A 536 20.75 -19.58 15.35
CA LYS A 536 21.33 -20.21 14.17
C LYS A 536 21.28 -21.72 14.34
N ILE A 537 20.43 -22.41 13.57
CA ILE A 537 20.22 -23.86 13.67
C ILE A 537 21.25 -24.57 12.80
N THR A 538 22.02 -25.46 13.40
CA THR A 538 23.04 -26.29 12.72
C THR A 538 22.60 -27.72 12.56
N LYS A 539 21.68 -28.19 13.41
CA LYS A 539 21.17 -29.56 13.41
C LYS A 539 19.72 -29.59 13.87
N MET A 540 18.94 -30.51 13.32
CA MET A 540 17.57 -30.79 13.74
C MET A 540 17.38 -32.28 13.97
N ASP A 541 16.94 -32.67 15.15
CA ASP A 541 16.45 -34.04 15.40
C ASP A 541 14.91 -34.03 15.22
N ILE A 542 14.44 -35.08 14.55
CA ILE A 542 13.04 -35.31 14.24
C ILE A 542 12.63 -36.60 14.91
N GLU A 543 11.74 -36.56 15.87
CA GLU A 543 11.17 -37.72 16.50
C GLU A 543 9.68 -37.81 16.21
N GLY A 544 9.17 -38.96 15.84
CA GLY A 544 7.75 -39.08 15.56
C GLY A 544 7.33 -40.44 15.02
N ARG A 545 6.07 -40.47 14.61
CA ARG A 545 5.42 -41.66 14.05
C ARG A 545 4.35 -41.30 13.03
N ASN A 546 3.94 -42.28 12.26
CA ASN A 546 2.77 -42.17 11.39
C ASN A 546 1.49 -42.12 12.23
N ASN A 547 0.49 -41.36 11.76
CA ASN A 547 -0.84 -41.29 12.39
C ASN A 547 -1.84 -42.27 11.77
N TYR A 548 -1.52 -42.88 10.66
CA TYR A 548 -2.35 -43.85 9.93
C TYR A 548 -1.67 -45.21 9.82
N SER A 549 -2.44 -46.24 9.48
CA SER A 549 -1.96 -47.62 9.36
C SER A 549 -2.08 -48.20 7.96
N ASP A 550 -2.52 -47.46 6.99
CA ASP A 550 -2.77 -47.93 5.62
C ASP A 550 -1.63 -47.63 4.62
N ALA A 551 -0.78 -46.66 4.94
CA ALA A 551 0.41 -46.36 4.16
C ALA A 551 1.47 -45.73 5.05
N ASP A 552 2.74 -45.89 4.67
CA ASP A 552 3.86 -45.20 5.30
C ASP A 552 3.79 -43.71 5.00
N ALA A 553 4.19 -42.86 5.98
CA ALA A 553 4.38 -41.45 5.78
C ALA A 553 5.86 -41.09 5.78
N TYR A 554 6.26 -40.02 5.19
CA TYR A 554 7.65 -39.57 5.16
C TYR A 554 7.78 -38.07 5.03
N ILE A 555 8.96 -37.51 5.30
CA ILE A 555 9.26 -36.11 5.01
C ILE A 555 10.01 -36.09 3.67
N GLY A 556 9.38 -35.54 2.64
CA GLY A 556 9.90 -35.51 1.28
C GLY A 556 10.74 -34.28 0.96
N GLU A 557 10.77 -33.28 1.84
CA GLU A 557 11.59 -32.09 1.66
C GLU A 557 11.94 -31.46 3.02
N ILE A 558 13.19 -31.06 3.20
CA ILE A 558 13.63 -30.26 4.36
C ILE A 558 14.52 -29.13 3.83
N ASN A 559 14.18 -27.90 4.14
CA ASN A 559 14.92 -26.67 3.79
C ASN A 559 15.33 -26.61 2.31
N GLY A 560 14.37 -26.94 1.42
CA GLY A 560 14.57 -26.93 -0.04
C GLY A 560 15.28 -28.16 -0.61
N THR A 561 15.76 -29.07 0.23
CA THR A 561 16.37 -30.35 -0.23
C THR A 561 15.29 -31.42 -0.27
N SER A 562 15.11 -32.03 -1.43
CA SER A 562 14.20 -33.18 -1.64
C SER A 562 14.81 -34.49 -1.19
N TYR A 563 13.99 -35.38 -0.63
CA TYR A 563 14.39 -36.70 -0.13
C TYR A 563 13.46 -37.79 -0.64
N ASP A 564 14.01 -38.97 -0.88
CA ASP A 564 13.24 -40.14 -1.26
C ASP A 564 12.38 -40.66 -0.11
N ALA A 565 11.34 -41.45 -0.45
CA ALA A 565 10.31 -41.87 0.48
C ALA A 565 10.83 -42.76 1.65
N ASP A 566 11.99 -43.37 1.50
CA ASP A 566 12.63 -44.24 2.48
C ASP A 566 13.66 -43.53 3.38
N THR A 567 14.00 -42.26 3.12
CA THR A 567 15.03 -41.52 3.87
C THR A 567 14.54 -41.10 5.26
N TYR A 568 13.36 -40.46 5.35
CA TYR A 568 12.77 -40.02 6.61
C TYR A 568 11.34 -40.60 6.76
N ILE A 569 11.28 -41.93 6.84
CA ILE A 569 10.05 -42.73 6.80
C ILE A 569 9.46 -42.93 8.20
N PHE A 570 8.16 -42.80 8.31
CA PHE A 570 7.35 -43.14 9.48
C PHE A 570 6.42 -44.30 9.09
N PRO A 571 6.73 -45.54 9.50
CA PRO A 571 6.03 -46.70 9.02
C PRO A 571 4.56 -46.77 9.43
N LYS A 572 3.76 -47.47 8.64
CA LYS A 572 2.33 -47.71 8.90
C LYS A 572 2.05 -48.51 10.17
N ASP A 573 3.05 -49.23 10.70
CA ASP A 573 2.96 -49.91 12.00
C ASP A 573 2.98 -48.96 13.21
N LYS A 574 3.10 -47.65 12.95
CA LYS A 574 3.13 -46.57 13.97
C LYS A 574 4.30 -46.65 14.92
N SER A 575 5.37 -47.39 14.60
CA SER A 575 6.60 -47.36 15.37
C SER A 575 7.20 -45.95 15.39
N VAL A 576 7.77 -45.56 16.54
CA VAL A 576 8.49 -44.29 16.67
C VAL A 576 9.81 -44.37 15.93
N LYS A 577 10.12 -43.35 15.17
CA LYS A 577 11.39 -43.17 14.46
C LYS A 577 12.07 -41.89 14.89
N ASN A 578 13.39 -41.90 14.87
CA ASN A 578 14.23 -40.74 15.19
C ASN A 578 15.20 -40.54 14.03
N TYR A 579 15.27 -39.29 13.57
CA TYR A 579 16.14 -38.87 12.48
C TYR A 579 16.91 -37.62 12.87
N THR A 580 18.14 -37.51 12.36
CA THR A 580 18.96 -36.30 12.53
C THR A 580 19.25 -35.68 11.16
N VAL A 581 19.05 -34.40 11.04
CA VAL A 581 19.38 -33.59 9.87
C VAL A 581 20.46 -32.60 10.27
N GLU A 582 21.61 -32.66 9.65
CA GLU A 582 22.68 -31.67 9.81
C GLU A 582 22.66 -30.70 8.61
N PHE A 583 22.81 -29.40 8.91
CA PHE A 583 22.81 -28.37 7.87
C PHE A 583 24.24 -27.93 7.55
N ASN A 584 24.63 -28.01 6.28
CA ASN A 584 25.95 -27.61 5.78
C ASN A 584 26.30 -26.14 6.13
N SER A 585 25.28 -25.29 6.24
CA SER A 585 25.39 -23.92 6.72
C SER A 585 24.32 -23.67 7.77
N PRO A 586 24.59 -22.88 8.82
CA PRO A 586 23.59 -22.58 9.86
C PRO A 586 22.34 -21.93 9.27
N VAL A 587 21.18 -22.54 9.53
CA VAL A 587 19.88 -22.02 9.09
C VAL A 587 19.45 -20.90 10.04
N LYS A 588 19.06 -19.78 9.47
CA LYS A 588 18.57 -18.61 10.17
C LYS A 588 17.17 -18.28 9.66
N HIS A 589 16.39 -17.58 10.48
CA HIS A 589 15.08 -17.03 10.14
C HIS A 589 13.98 -18.05 9.83
N THR A 590 14.16 -18.94 8.87
CA THR A 590 13.14 -19.94 8.51
C THR A 590 13.76 -21.30 8.14
N LEU A 591 13.06 -22.38 8.51
CA LEU A 591 13.37 -23.76 8.16
C LEU A 591 12.09 -24.42 7.65
N THR A 592 12.09 -24.92 6.43
CA THR A 592 10.92 -25.58 5.86
C THR A 592 10.98 -27.09 5.95
N PHE A 593 9.82 -27.75 6.05
CA PHE A 593 9.68 -29.20 5.90
C PHE A 593 8.33 -29.57 5.30
N THR A 594 8.29 -30.67 4.54
CA THR A 594 7.09 -31.10 3.82
C THR A 594 6.82 -32.58 4.06
N PRO A 595 5.93 -32.93 5.03
CA PRO A 595 5.44 -34.31 5.13
C PRO A 595 4.66 -34.72 3.86
N LYS A 596 4.85 -35.92 3.42
CA LYS A 596 4.16 -36.56 2.29
C LYS A 596 3.35 -37.76 2.78
N VAL A 597 2.30 -38.08 2.07
CA VAL A 597 1.38 -39.19 2.36
C VAL A 597 0.76 -39.11 3.76
N LYS A 598 -0.46 -38.56 3.85
CA LYS A 598 -1.31 -38.46 5.06
C LYS A 598 -0.69 -37.64 6.19
N GLN A 599 -0.77 -38.09 7.44
CA GLN A 599 -0.40 -37.29 8.61
C GLN A 599 0.71 -37.96 9.42
N CYS A 600 1.73 -37.17 9.75
CA CYS A 600 2.75 -37.51 10.74
C CYS A 600 2.45 -36.83 12.08
N ILE A 601 2.86 -37.47 13.17
CA ILE A 601 2.87 -36.90 14.51
C ILE A 601 4.34 -36.72 14.90
N LEU A 602 4.81 -35.46 14.93
CA LEU A 602 6.24 -35.13 15.04
C LEU A 602 6.52 -34.17 16.18
N GLN A 603 7.71 -34.27 16.73
CA GLN A 603 8.38 -33.20 17.48
C GLN A 603 9.75 -32.92 16.90
N PHE A 604 10.24 -31.71 17.08
CA PHE A 604 11.56 -31.30 16.60
C PHE A 604 12.42 -30.84 17.78
N THR A 605 13.70 -31.19 17.75
CA THR A 605 14.70 -30.58 18.63
C THR A 605 15.74 -29.90 17.77
N LEU A 606 15.85 -28.58 17.90
CA LEU A 606 16.69 -27.72 17.10
C LEU A 606 17.94 -27.33 17.88
N TYR A 607 19.11 -27.56 17.32
CA TYR A 607 20.40 -27.30 17.96
C TYR A 607 21.07 -26.11 17.32
N THR A 608 21.65 -25.27 18.16
CA THR A 608 22.47 -24.13 17.72
C THR A 608 23.94 -24.51 17.79
N ASP A 609 24.76 -23.80 17.05
CA ASP A 609 26.20 -23.88 17.24
C ASP A 609 26.58 -23.17 18.56
N THR A 610 26.92 -23.96 19.57
CA THR A 610 27.37 -23.46 20.88
C THR A 610 28.86 -23.11 20.90
N SER A 611 29.55 -23.31 19.76
CA SER A 611 30.97 -23.01 19.69
C SER A 611 31.22 -21.50 19.50
N THR A 612 31.39 -20.79 20.62
CA THR A 612 32.15 -19.53 20.65
C THR A 612 33.67 -19.83 20.58
N GLY A 613 34.06 -20.80 19.82
CA GLY A 613 35.43 -21.24 19.61
C GLY A 613 35.54 -22.06 18.33
N ILE A 614 36.62 -21.88 17.63
CA ILE A 614 36.98 -22.62 16.44
C ILE A 614 36.62 -24.10 16.62
N LYS A 615 35.65 -24.61 15.85
CA LYS A 615 35.42 -26.06 15.76
C LYS A 615 36.78 -26.72 15.45
N ASN A 616 37.16 -27.75 16.20
CA ASN A 616 38.26 -28.62 15.82
C ASN A 616 38.02 -29.05 14.37
N ILE A 617 38.87 -28.64 13.48
CA ILE A 617 38.91 -29.16 12.10
C ILE A 617 39.38 -30.61 12.22
N THR A 618 38.48 -31.52 12.51
CA THR A 618 38.71 -32.97 12.39
C THR A 618 38.16 -33.40 11.05
N THR A 619 38.87 -33.12 10.02
CA THR A 619 39.09 -33.87 8.78
C THR A 619 39.65 -32.95 7.70
N ILE A 620 40.88 -32.55 7.88
CA ILE A 620 41.76 -32.36 6.72
C ILE A 620 42.77 -33.51 6.80
N ALA A 621 42.86 -34.26 5.74
CA ALA A 621 43.90 -35.29 5.58
C ALA A 621 45.21 -34.76 6.14
N GLN A 622 45.93 -35.61 6.90
CA GLN A 622 47.26 -35.30 7.44
C GLN A 622 48.16 -34.73 6.35
N SER A 623 48.21 -33.43 6.21
CA SER A 623 49.34 -32.80 5.54
C SER A 623 50.35 -32.49 6.64
N THR A 624 51.48 -33.13 6.53
CA THR A 624 52.64 -33.00 7.42
C THR A 624 53.40 -31.70 7.18
N ASN A 625 52.69 -30.58 6.95
CA ASN A 625 53.42 -29.33 6.82
C ASN A 625 53.41 -28.57 8.17
N ASN A 626 54.57 -28.38 8.71
CA ASN A 626 54.83 -27.65 9.96
C ASN A 626 54.72 -26.14 9.77
N ASN A 627 53.63 -25.66 9.16
CA ASN A 627 53.39 -24.22 8.97
C ASN A 627 52.63 -23.61 10.16
N VAL A 628 53.00 -22.39 10.51
CA VAL A 628 52.26 -21.55 11.46
C VAL A 628 51.34 -20.61 10.69
N TYR A 629 50.08 -20.59 11.06
CA TYR A 629 49.06 -19.74 10.46
C TYR A 629 48.56 -18.67 11.43
N ASP A 630 48.25 -17.49 10.94
CA ASP A 630 47.48 -16.50 11.71
C ASP A 630 45.96 -16.84 11.69
N LEU A 631 45.13 -16.07 12.39
CA LEU A 631 43.67 -16.32 12.46
C LEU A 631 42.94 -16.09 11.12
N SER A 632 43.57 -15.43 10.15
CA SER A 632 43.04 -15.28 8.80
C SER A 632 43.40 -16.47 7.87
N GLY A 633 44.16 -17.47 8.37
CA GLY A 633 44.58 -18.60 7.60
C GLY A 633 45.85 -18.34 6.77
N ARG A 634 46.52 -17.19 6.92
CA ARG A 634 47.77 -16.86 6.21
C ARG A 634 48.94 -17.55 6.90
N VAL A 635 49.83 -18.17 6.12
CA VAL A 635 51.08 -18.71 6.65
C VAL A 635 52.00 -17.58 7.10
N VAL A 636 52.34 -17.54 8.38
CA VAL A 636 53.25 -16.56 8.98
C VAL A 636 54.67 -17.14 9.15
N LYS A 637 54.79 -18.50 9.19
CA LYS A 637 56.09 -19.19 9.17
C LYS A 637 55.88 -20.57 8.58
N SER A 638 56.74 -20.95 7.60
CA SER A 638 56.76 -22.25 6.97
C SER A 638 57.82 -23.16 7.65
N ASN A 639 57.53 -24.49 7.67
CA ASN A 639 58.41 -25.49 8.26
C ASN A 639 58.90 -25.15 9.68
N ALA A 640 58.00 -24.62 10.50
CA ALA A 640 58.29 -24.17 11.85
C ALA A 640 58.44 -25.34 12.83
N LYS A 641 59.29 -25.19 13.82
CA LYS A 641 59.40 -26.03 15.02
C LYS A 641 58.65 -25.35 16.18
N ALA A 642 58.32 -26.10 17.23
CA ALA A 642 57.61 -25.56 18.39
C ALA A 642 58.35 -24.37 19.10
N GLU A 643 59.66 -24.39 19.05
CA GLU A 643 60.52 -23.31 19.55
C GLU A 643 60.38 -21.98 18.77
N ASP A 644 60.06 -22.05 17.48
CA ASP A 644 59.84 -20.90 16.61
C ASP A 644 58.62 -20.04 16.98
N LEU A 645 57.68 -20.66 17.66
CA LEU A 645 56.48 -19.93 18.13
C LEU A 645 56.81 -18.84 19.16
N LYS A 646 57.92 -18.99 19.89
CA LYS A 646 58.39 -17.98 20.88
C LYS A 646 58.93 -16.73 20.25
N SER A 647 59.33 -16.77 18.97
CA SER A 647 59.88 -15.66 18.21
C SER A 647 58.84 -14.90 17.38
N LEU A 648 57.56 -15.32 17.42
CA LEU A 648 56.50 -14.64 16.71
C LEU A 648 56.03 -13.42 17.49
N ASN A 649 55.56 -12.43 16.75
CA ASN A 649 54.95 -11.21 17.35
C ASN A 649 53.77 -11.59 18.25
N LYS A 650 53.43 -10.70 19.19
CA LYS A 650 52.25 -10.86 20.04
C LYS A 650 51.00 -11.13 19.19
N GLY A 651 50.38 -12.26 19.41
CA GLY A 651 49.21 -12.66 18.61
C GLY A 651 48.72 -14.09 18.92
N ILE A 652 47.72 -14.49 18.12
CA ILE A 652 47.15 -15.85 18.16
C ILE A 652 47.49 -16.55 16.87
N TYR A 653 48.03 -17.75 16.98
CA TYR A 653 48.51 -18.58 15.86
C TYR A 653 47.98 -19.99 15.93
N VAL A 654 47.93 -20.68 14.80
CA VAL A 654 47.60 -22.11 14.68
C VAL A 654 48.85 -22.84 14.17
N PHE A 655 49.33 -23.85 14.92
CA PHE A 655 50.45 -24.70 14.57
C PHE A 655 50.12 -26.14 14.96
N ASN A 656 50.29 -27.07 14.04
CA ASN A 656 49.97 -28.50 14.24
C ASN A 656 48.55 -28.68 14.83
N ASN A 657 47.56 -27.99 14.27
CA ASN A 657 46.15 -28.01 14.69
C ASN A 657 45.90 -27.57 16.14
N LYS A 658 46.86 -26.91 16.77
CA LYS A 658 46.71 -26.33 18.12
C LYS A 658 46.84 -24.81 18.07
N LYS A 659 46.05 -24.15 18.91
CA LYS A 659 46.10 -22.71 19.10
C LYS A 659 47.23 -22.32 20.07
N TYR A 660 48.05 -21.36 19.68
CA TYR A 660 49.12 -20.78 20.46
C TYR A 660 48.85 -19.27 20.66
N VAL A 661 49.12 -18.79 21.85
CA VAL A 661 49.04 -17.35 22.18
C VAL A 661 50.45 -16.90 22.54
N THR A 662 51.03 -16.01 21.74
CA THR A 662 52.31 -15.36 22.06
C THR A 662 52.01 -14.06 22.84
N LYS A 663 52.72 -13.81 23.95
CA LYS A 663 52.53 -12.65 24.85
C LYS A 663 53.45 -11.50 24.50
#